data_b1b2413b39d8669ab92c9889858c7c00
#
_entry.id   b1b2413b39d8669ab92c9889858c7c00
#
_cell.length_a   1.000
_cell.length_b   1.000
_cell.length_c   1.000
_cell.angle_alpha   90.00
_cell.angle_beta   90.00
_cell.angle_gamma   90.00
#
_symmetry.space_group_name_H-M   'P 1'
#
loop_
_entity.id
_entity.type
_entity.pdbx_description
1 polymer ?
#
loop_
_entity_poly.entity_id
_entity_poly.type
_entity_poly.pdbx_seq_one_letter_code
_entity_poly.pdbx_strand_id
1 'polypeptide(L)'
;TFLNIKGEHHVLESVKECIASLFTDRAIVYRVTNGFDHMKVALSVGIQQMVAVRSECAGVMFTIDTESGFKNAVVVSSIYGLGENIVQGHVSPDEFIVFKPTRAILKKKLGTKKMKMVPVANSQTKNNPVPVHDQERFSITDDQVRTLADWGIKIEEHYGHPMDIEWALDEDDKQLYIVQARAETVQSRRDVNVIEEYKLAEEGRIIVKGTSVGNKIGQGKASKIMSVKDIDDFKEGDVLVTEMTDPDWVPIMKIASAIVTDKGGRTCHAAIVSRELGIPCVVGTGNASELIADGQNVTVSCGGGGDEGTVYEGILKYDINRTDIQNLERPHTKMMMNIGSPDQAFAYSLIPNDGVGLAREEFIIDSHIKIHPKALLYFDQVKDKAVRAQINELTKGYTDKAQYFVDKLAEGIAILGAAFYPNPVIVRFSDFKTNEYANLIGGTQFEPLENNPMIGWRGASRYYSDDYREAFKLECKAFLKVRNEMGITNVKAMVPFCRSLEEARKVQEVMAETGLRRGENGFELYVMVEIPANVILAEQFAELFDGFSIGSNDLTQLTLGVDRDNHTVAHVYDENNEAVKVLIREAVRVAKAKGVKIGLCGQAPSDYPQFARFLVETGIDSISLAPDTIIKTTIDLKKTEESLGR
;
A
#
# COMPACT_ATOMS: atom_id res chain seq x y z
N THR A 1 26.97 -20.26 -3.38
CA THR A 1 27.80 -19.21 -4.02
C THR A 1 29.06 -19.00 -3.19
N PHE A 2 30.19 -18.83 -3.84
CA PHE A 2 31.49 -18.51 -3.20
C PHE A 2 31.92 -17.13 -3.69
N LEU A 3 32.18 -16.22 -2.77
CA LEU A 3 32.52 -14.82 -3.07
C LEU A 3 34.02 -14.56 -2.83
N ASN A 4 34.55 -13.53 -3.49
CA ASN A 4 35.91 -13.03 -3.32
C ASN A 4 37.00 -14.10 -3.59
N ILE A 5 36.75 -15.06 -4.49
CA ILE A 5 37.70 -16.14 -4.85
C ILE A 5 38.79 -15.58 -5.75
N LYS A 6 40.07 -15.84 -5.41
CA LYS A 6 41.24 -15.36 -6.15
C LYS A 6 42.23 -16.47 -6.41
N GLY A 7 42.75 -16.54 -7.63
CA GLY A 7 43.73 -17.48 -8.10
C GLY A 7 43.13 -18.83 -8.54
N GLU A 8 43.85 -19.48 -9.48
CA GLU A 8 43.39 -20.70 -10.15
C GLU A 8 43.07 -21.84 -9.20
N HIS A 9 43.91 -22.06 -8.21
CA HIS A 9 43.74 -23.15 -7.22
C HIS A 9 42.42 -22.99 -6.44
N HIS A 10 42.14 -21.78 -5.92
CA HIS A 10 40.92 -21.53 -5.14
C HIS A 10 39.65 -21.59 -6.02
N VAL A 11 39.75 -21.14 -7.29
CA VAL A 11 38.64 -21.27 -8.25
C VAL A 11 38.30 -22.76 -8.46
N LEU A 12 39.32 -23.63 -8.69
CA LEU A 12 39.10 -25.06 -8.88
C LEU A 12 38.50 -25.74 -7.63
N GLU A 13 38.97 -25.39 -6.43
CA GLU A 13 38.41 -25.92 -5.19
C GLU A 13 36.95 -25.46 -5.03
N SER A 14 36.62 -24.18 -5.25
CA SER A 14 35.25 -23.66 -5.18
C SER A 14 34.33 -24.30 -6.21
N VAL A 15 34.82 -24.65 -7.41
CA VAL A 15 34.05 -25.41 -8.42
C VAL A 15 33.71 -26.80 -7.89
N LYS A 16 34.66 -27.49 -7.28
CA LYS A 16 34.42 -28.82 -6.66
C LYS A 16 33.39 -28.73 -5.53
N GLU A 17 33.51 -27.72 -4.66
CA GLU A 17 32.57 -27.48 -3.57
C GLU A 17 31.16 -27.15 -4.10
N CYS A 18 31.04 -26.35 -5.19
CA CYS A 18 29.76 -26.12 -5.86
C CYS A 18 29.12 -27.43 -6.33
N ILE A 19 29.89 -28.30 -6.99
CA ILE A 19 29.38 -29.61 -7.44
C ILE A 19 29.04 -30.51 -6.23
N ALA A 20 29.86 -30.54 -5.19
CA ALA A 20 29.58 -31.28 -3.97
C ALA A 20 28.30 -30.80 -3.26
N SER A 21 27.93 -29.54 -3.39
CA SER A 21 26.72 -28.99 -2.79
C SER A 21 25.43 -29.66 -3.27
N LEU A 22 25.43 -30.36 -4.42
CA LEU A 22 24.31 -31.20 -4.85
C LEU A 22 24.00 -32.35 -3.87
N PHE A 23 24.94 -32.74 -3.06
CA PHE A 23 24.85 -33.89 -2.16
C PHE A 23 24.74 -33.48 -0.69
N THR A 24 24.50 -32.20 -0.42
CA THR A 24 24.14 -31.75 0.93
C THR A 24 22.75 -32.26 1.30
N ASP A 25 22.49 -32.46 2.59
CA ASP A 25 21.19 -32.89 3.12
C ASP A 25 20.06 -32.06 2.57
N ARG A 26 20.25 -30.75 2.56
CA ARG A 26 19.29 -29.76 2.01
C ARG A 26 18.96 -30.01 0.53
N ALA A 27 19.96 -30.20 -0.33
CA ALA A 27 19.75 -30.45 -1.75
C ALA A 27 19.07 -31.80 -2.00
N ILE A 28 19.39 -32.81 -1.17
CA ILE A 28 18.74 -34.12 -1.21
C ILE A 28 17.28 -34.01 -0.82
N VAL A 29 16.97 -33.39 0.32
CA VAL A 29 15.59 -33.18 0.80
C VAL A 29 14.76 -32.39 -0.22
N TYR A 30 15.31 -31.32 -0.78
CA TYR A 30 14.64 -30.54 -1.81
C TYR A 30 14.23 -31.40 -3.02
N ARG A 31 15.15 -32.24 -3.54
CA ARG A 31 14.85 -33.12 -4.67
C ARG A 31 13.76 -34.16 -4.32
N VAL A 32 13.87 -34.77 -3.14
CA VAL A 32 12.84 -35.73 -2.66
C VAL A 32 11.48 -35.09 -2.59
N THR A 33 11.40 -33.91 -1.98
CA THR A 33 10.13 -33.18 -1.81
C THR A 33 9.48 -32.80 -3.15
N ASN A 34 10.30 -32.47 -4.16
CA ASN A 34 9.79 -32.05 -5.48
C ASN A 34 9.76 -33.21 -6.50
N GLY A 35 10.06 -34.45 -6.10
CA GLY A 35 9.99 -35.64 -6.97
C GLY A 35 11.09 -35.68 -8.05
N PHE A 36 12.22 -35.00 -7.86
CA PHE A 36 13.34 -35.03 -8.81
C PHE A 36 14.22 -36.24 -8.61
N ASP A 37 14.55 -36.92 -9.70
CA ASP A 37 15.51 -38.01 -9.70
C ASP A 37 16.93 -37.47 -9.40
N HIS A 38 17.55 -37.94 -8.33
CA HIS A 38 18.87 -37.50 -7.88
C HIS A 38 19.95 -37.59 -8.95
N MET A 39 19.90 -38.64 -9.79
CA MET A 39 20.93 -38.93 -10.79
C MET A 39 20.75 -38.16 -12.09
N LYS A 40 19.56 -37.53 -12.28
CA LYS A 40 19.27 -36.70 -13.48
C LYS A 40 19.52 -35.23 -13.27
N VAL A 41 19.75 -34.79 -12.03
CA VAL A 41 20.02 -33.38 -11.72
C VAL A 41 21.50 -33.11 -11.95
N ALA A 42 21.78 -32.17 -12.84
CA ALA A 42 23.11 -31.66 -13.12
C ALA A 42 23.26 -30.22 -12.69
N LEU A 43 24.45 -29.79 -12.32
CA LEU A 43 24.80 -28.43 -11.96
C LEU A 43 25.83 -27.89 -12.94
N SER A 44 25.55 -26.72 -13.53
CA SER A 44 26.58 -25.91 -14.18
C SER A 44 27.16 -24.90 -13.19
N VAL A 45 28.49 -24.73 -13.22
CA VAL A 45 29.18 -23.74 -12.39
C VAL A 45 29.59 -22.55 -13.23
N GLY A 46 29.01 -21.39 -12.95
CA GLY A 46 29.40 -20.11 -13.55
C GLY A 46 30.57 -19.49 -12.75
N ILE A 47 31.63 -19.09 -13.45
CA ILE A 47 32.70 -18.27 -12.88
C ILE A 47 32.50 -16.85 -13.41
N GLN A 48 32.12 -15.93 -12.50
CA GLN A 48 31.79 -14.55 -12.83
C GLN A 48 32.77 -13.60 -12.16
N GLN A 49 33.23 -12.60 -12.88
CA GLN A 49 33.99 -11.53 -12.27
C GLN A 49 33.12 -10.80 -11.26
N MET A 50 33.62 -10.68 -10.01
CA MET A 50 32.91 -9.89 -9.01
C MET A 50 32.85 -8.43 -9.43
N VAL A 51 31.66 -7.84 -9.30
CA VAL A 51 31.50 -6.40 -9.34
C VAL A 51 32.20 -5.85 -8.10
N ALA A 52 33.24 -5.14 -8.32
CA ALA A 52 34.27 -4.59 -7.42
C ALA A 52 34.59 -5.37 -6.13
N VAL A 53 35.84 -5.31 -5.74
CA VAL A 53 36.33 -5.75 -4.42
C VAL A 53 35.70 -4.93 -3.29
N ARG A 54 35.03 -3.82 -3.62
CA ARG A 54 34.33 -2.91 -2.70
C ARG A 54 33.01 -2.48 -3.31
N SER A 55 31.96 -3.29 -3.16
CA SER A 55 30.62 -2.87 -3.51
C SER A 55 30.18 -1.72 -2.62
N GLU A 56 29.80 -0.59 -3.21
CA GLU A 56 29.23 0.54 -2.47
C GLU A 56 27.87 0.16 -1.94
N CYS A 57 27.03 -0.37 -2.83
CA CYS A 57 25.68 -0.83 -2.56
C CYS A 57 25.37 -2.07 -3.41
N ALA A 58 24.46 -2.87 -2.94
CA ALA A 58 23.90 -3.98 -3.70
C ALA A 58 22.45 -4.20 -3.30
N GLY A 59 21.72 -4.95 -4.13
CA GLY A 59 20.34 -5.19 -3.83
C GLY A 59 19.68 -6.22 -4.74
N VAL A 60 18.40 -6.36 -4.53
CA VAL A 60 17.51 -7.16 -5.36
C VAL A 60 16.40 -6.28 -5.92
N MET A 61 15.87 -6.63 -7.07
CA MET A 61 14.66 -6.03 -7.59
C MET A 61 13.74 -7.07 -8.20
N PHE A 62 12.46 -6.83 -8.06
CA PHE A 62 11.40 -7.64 -8.65
C PHE A 62 10.62 -6.79 -9.64
N THR A 63 10.33 -7.35 -10.80
CA THR A 63 9.53 -6.64 -11.82
C THR A 63 8.03 -6.88 -11.66
N ILE A 64 7.60 -7.23 -10.48
CA ILE A 64 6.22 -7.39 -10.01
C ILE A 64 6.18 -7.04 -8.53
N ASP A 65 5.07 -6.53 -8.02
CA ASP A 65 4.89 -6.46 -6.56
C ASP A 65 4.70 -7.87 -6.00
N THR A 66 5.65 -8.31 -5.20
CA THR A 66 5.70 -9.69 -4.68
C THR A 66 4.64 -9.99 -3.60
N GLU A 67 3.94 -8.95 -3.08
CA GLU A 67 2.87 -9.13 -2.11
C GLU A 67 1.51 -9.32 -2.79
N SER A 68 1.15 -8.40 -3.65
CA SER A 68 -0.16 -8.39 -4.30
C SER A 68 -0.19 -9.12 -5.64
N GLY A 69 0.95 -9.23 -6.33
CA GLY A 69 1.01 -9.68 -7.72
C GLY A 69 0.73 -8.55 -8.73
N PHE A 70 0.77 -7.29 -8.32
CA PHE A 70 0.56 -6.15 -9.22
C PHE A 70 1.71 -6.03 -10.22
N LYS A 71 1.38 -6.19 -11.51
CA LYS A 71 2.36 -6.33 -12.60
C LYS A 71 3.03 -5.01 -13.02
N ASN A 72 2.40 -3.86 -12.75
CA ASN A 72 2.89 -2.56 -13.21
C ASN A 72 3.84 -1.88 -12.20
N ALA A 73 4.41 -2.63 -11.26
CA ALA A 73 5.42 -2.15 -10.32
C ALA A 73 6.77 -2.85 -10.52
N VAL A 74 7.85 -2.09 -10.28
CA VAL A 74 9.18 -2.63 -10.00
C VAL A 74 9.51 -2.31 -8.55
N VAL A 75 9.83 -3.32 -7.75
CA VAL A 75 10.23 -3.17 -6.35
C VAL A 75 11.74 -3.32 -6.27
N VAL A 76 12.45 -2.28 -5.81
CA VAL A 76 13.90 -2.24 -5.69
C VAL A 76 14.27 -2.17 -4.22
N SER A 77 15.14 -3.08 -3.77
CA SER A 77 15.72 -3.05 -2.43
C SER A 77 17.22 -2.77 -2.51
N SER A 78 17.77 -2.03 -1.54
CA SER A 78 19.16 -1.61 -1.52
C SER A 78 19.77 -1.63 -0.11
N ILE A 79 21.01 -2.12 0.00
CA ILE A 79 21.84 -2.03 1.20
C ILE A 79 23.25 -1.58 0.86
N TYR A 80 24.01 -1.17 1.86
CA TYR A 80 25.45 -0.94 1.73
C TYR A 80 26.25 -2.25 1.67
N GLY A 81 27.29 -2.30 0.86
CA GLY A 81 28.17 -3.44 0.69
C GLY A 81 27.61 -4.55 -0.18
N LEU A 82 28.03 -5.78 0.05
CA LEU A 82 27.63 -6.96 -0.73
C LEU A 82 26.17 -7.36 -0.43
N GLY A 83 25.44 -7.82 -1.45
CA GLY A 83 24.01 -8.14 -1.41
C GLY A 83 23.62 -9.35 -0.54
N GLU A 84 24.55 -10.16 -0.09
CA GLU A 84 24.27 -11.39 0.66
C GLU A 84 23.49 -11.12 1.97
N ASN A 85 23.73 -9.98 2.63
CA ASN A 85 23.00 -9.59 3.82
C ASN A 85 21.49 -9.31 3.58
N ILE A 86 21.09 -8.98 2.36
CA ILE A 86 19.65 -8.87 2.01
C ILE A 86 19.01 -10.26 2.00
N VAL A 87 19.62 -11.17 1.24
CA VAL A 87 19.06 -12.51 1.04
C VAL A 87 19.01 -13.29 2.36
N GLN A 88 20.01 -13.13 3.22
CA GLN A 88 20.05 -13.74 4.54
C GLN A 88 19.17 -13.04 5.60
N GLY A 89 18.61 -11.87 5.29
CA GLY A 89 17.75 -11.14 6.23
C GLY A 89 18.46 -10.44 7.38
N HIS A 90 19.78 -10.32 7.33
CA HIS A 90 20.59 -9.68 8.38
C HIS A 90 20.36 -8.19 8.51
N VAL A 91 19.86 -7.55 7.47
CA VAL A 91 19.71 -6.09 7.35
C VAL A 91 18.35 -5.74 6.77
N SER A 92 17.68 -4.74 7.37
CA SER A 92 16.48 -4.13 6.77
C SER A 92 16.90 -3.13 5.68
N PRO A 93 16.60 -3.40 4.41
CA PRO A 93 17.04 -2.59 3.28
C PRO A 93 16.23 -1.30 3.13
N ASP A 94 16.74 -0.37 2.32
CA ASP A 94 15.91 0.64 1.67
C ASP A 94 15.02 -0.03 0.64
N GLU A 95 13.78 0.43 0.51
CA GLU A 95 12.81 -0.11 -0.46
C GLU A 95 12.24 1.02 -1.30
N PHE A 96 12.11 0.78 -2.60
CA PHE A 96 11.56 1.71 -3.58
C PHE A 96 10.54 0.98 -4.45
N ILE A 97 9.40 1.61 -4.69
CA ILE A 97 8.38 1.11 -5.62
C ILE A 97 8.32 2.07 -6.81
N VAL A 98 8.57 1.55 -7.99
CA VAL A 98 8.56 2.32 -9.24
C VAL A 98 7.41 1.87 -10.12
N PHE A 99 6.61 2.81 -10.61
CA PHE A 99 5.51 2.53 -11.53
C PHE A 99 6.03 2.40 -12.96
N LYS A 100 5.87 1.23 -13.57
CA LYS A 100 6.45 0.93 -14.90
C LYS A 100 6.01 1.90 -16.01
N PRO A 101 4.72 2.29 -16.14
CA PRO A 101 4.31 3.16 -17.23
C PRO A 101 4.98 4.54 -17.26
N THR A 102 5.16 5.18 -16.10
CA THR A 102 5.69 6.54 -16.01
C THR A 102 7.10 6.63 -15.44
N ARG A 103 7.64 5.55 -14.91
CA ARG A 103 8.93 5.51 -14.17
C ARG A 103 8.93 6.33 -12.89
N ALA A 104 7.75 6.72 -12.43
CA ALA A 104 7.62 7.44 -11.16
C ALA A 104 7.95 6.53 -9.97
N ILE A 105 8.72 7.05 -9.04
CA ILE A 105 8.94 6.40 -7.74
C ILE A 105 7.72 6.70 -6.88
N LEU A 106 6.88 5.68 -6.65
CA LEU A 106 5.63 5.81 -5.90
C LEU A 106 5.86 5.89 -4.41
N LYS A 107 6.84 5.15 -3.90
CA LYS A 107 7.12 5.02 -2.46
C LYS A 107 8.60 4.81 -2.23
N LYS A 108 9.10 5.45 -1.17
CA LYS A 108 10.45 5.25 -0.65
C LYS A 108 10.37 4.94 0.85
N LYS A 109 11.01 3.85 1.27
CA LYS A 109 11.10 3.45 2.68
C LYS A 109 12.56 3.33 3.07
N LEU A 110 12.96 4.10 4.07
CA LEU A 110 14.32 4.08 4.59
C LEU A 110 14.51 2.84 5.49
N GLY A 111 15.48 2.01 5.16
CA GLY A 111 15.88 0.86 5.97
C GLY A 111 16.86 1.24 7.08
N THR A 112 16.97 0.41 8.10
CA THR A 112 17.92 0.67 9.20
C THR A 112 19.38 0.44 8.81
N LYS A 113 19.67 -0.45 7.88
CA LYS A 113 21.00 -0.72 7.29
C LYS A 113 22.16 -0.72 8.27
N LYS A 114 21.98 -1.35 9.45
CA LYS A 114 22.97 -1.26 10.57
C LYS A 114 24.33 -1.88 10.25
N MET A 115 24.37 -2.83 9.30
CA MET A 115 25.60 -3.56 8.94
C MET A 115 25.78 -3.60 7.44
N LYS A 116 27.03 -3.66 6.99
CA LYS A 116 27.43 -3.91 5.61
C LYS A 116 28.45 -5.02 5.53
N MET A 117 28.31 -5.92 4.54
CA MET A 117 29.29 -6.96 4.26
C MET A 117 30.34 -6.42 3.29
N VAL A 118 31.60 -6.62 3.64
CA VAL A 118 32.75 -6.21 2.82
C VAL A 118 33.71 -7.36 2.62
N PRO A 119 34.35 -7.49 1.44
CA PRO A 119 35.41 -8.47 1.22
C PRO A 119 36.65 -8.09 2.04
N VAL A 120 37.33 -9.13 2.56
CA VAL A 120 38.59 -8.99 3.28
C VAL A 120 39.66 -9.89 2.64
N ALA A 121 40.88 -9.88 3.18
CA ALA A 121 41.96 -10.74 2.69
C ALA A 121 41.59 -12.25 2.79
N ASN A 122 42.32 -13.10 2.05
CA ASN A 122 42.16 -14.55 2.06
C ASN A 122 40.79 -15.07 1.60
N SER A 123 40.19 -14.46 0.58
CA SER A 123 38.92 -14.92 0.00
C SER A 123 37.75 -15.00 1.00
N GLN A 124 37.72 -14.12 1.98
CA GLN A 124 36.68 -14.05 3.01
C GLN A 124 35.87 -12.76 2.91
N THR A 125 34.72 -12.73 3.58
CA THR A 125 33.86 -11.58 3.79
C THR A 125 33.68 -11.30 5.27
N LYS A 126 33.39 -10.05 5.64
CA LYS A 126 33.17 -9.64 7.03
C LYS A 126 32.06 -8.59 7.12
N ASN A 127 31.23 -8.72 8.14
CA ASN A 127 30.25 -7.69 8.48
C ASN A 127 30.87 -6.57 9.31
N ASN A 128 30.71 -5.34 8.87
CA ASN A 128 31.11 -4.12 9.55
C ASN A 128 29.87 -3.24 9.85
N PRO A 129 29.86 -2.49 10.96
CA PRO A 129 28.78 -1.53 11.23
C PRO A 129 28.77 -0.40 10.19
N VAL A 130 27.58 0.07 9.84
CA VAL A 130 27.38 1.25 8.99
C VAL A 130 27.35 2.48 9.88
N PRO A 131 28.05 3.58 9.55
CA PRO A 131 27.98 4.84 10.29
C PRO A 131 26.54 5.34 10.41
N VAL A 132 26.17 5.93 11.57
CA VAL A 132 24.78 6.37 11.84
C VAL A 132 24.29 7.34 10.76
N HIS A 133 25.13 8.29 10.32
CA HIS A 133 24.74 9.26 9.29
C HIS A 133 24.41 8.60 7.94
N ASP A 134 25.01 7.43 7.62
CA ASP A 134 24.70 6.67 6.41
C ASP A 134 23.41 5.82 6.59
N GLN A 135 23.11 5.39 7.82
CA GLN A 135 21.84 4.72 8.10
C GLN A 135 20.63 5.65 7.92
N GLU A 136 20.82 6.96 8.09
CA GLU A 136 19.78 7.98 8.04
C GLU A 136 19.51 8.55 6.64
N ARG A 137 20.15 8.01 5.60
CA ARG A 137 19.95 8.38 4.20
C ARG A 137 19.75 7.15 3.31
N PHE A 138 19.14 7.35 2.17
CA PHE A 138 19.02 6.30 1.17
C PHE A 138 20.40 5.94 0.61
N SER A 139 20.60 4.64 0.39
CA SER A 139 21.88 4.09 -0.08
C SER A 139 22.12 4.35 -1.58
N ILE A 140 21.05 4.57 -2.35
CA ILE A 140 21.10 4.91 -3.79
C ILE A 140 20.23 6.12 -4.09
N THR A 141 20.54 6.78 -5.21
CA THR A 141 19.82 7.96 -5.69
C THR A 141 18.56 7.58 -6.48
N ASP A 142 17.63 8.54 -6.61
CA ASP A 142 16.40 8.35 -7.41
C ASP A 142 16.71 8.02 -8.88
N ASP A 143 17.79 8.58 -9.46
CA ASP A 143 18.20 8.29 -10.84
C ASP A 143 18.73 6.85 -10.97
N GLN A 144 19.46 6.37 -9.98
CA GLN A 144 19.90 4.98 -9.92
C GLN A 144 18.71 4.02 -9.80
N VAL A 145 17.71 4.36 -8.97
CA VAL A 145 16.45 3.59 -8.85
C VAL A 145 15.72 3.53 -10.20
N ARG A 146 15.58 4.65 -10.91
CA ARG A 146 14.94 4.68 -12.24
C ARG A 146 15.73 3.87 -13.26
N THR A 147 17.07 3.96 -13.25
CA THR A 147 17.93 3.17 -14.14
C THR A 147 17.74 1.67 -13.91
N LEU A 148 17.73 1.23 -12.64
CA LEU A 148 17.46 -0.17 -12.29
C LEU A 148 16.07 -0.61 -12.76
N ALA A 149 15.05 0.21 -12.53
CA ALA A 149 13.70 -0.07 -12.97
C ALA A 149 13.61 -0.21 -14.52
N ASP A 150 14.27 0.67 -15.27
CA ASP A 150 14.33 0.57 -16.74
C ASP A 150 15.01 -0.70 -17.21
N TRP A 151 16.09 -1.11 -16.55
CA TRP A 151 16.75 -2.37 -16.86
C TRP A 151 15.88 -3.57 -16.50
N GLY A 152 15.23 -3.55 -15.33
CA GLY A 152 14.29 -4.60 -14.93
C GLY A 152 13.17 -4.79 -15.95
N ILE A 153 12.57 -3.69 -16.43
CA ILE A 153 11.52 -3.73 -17.43
C ILE A 153 12.03 -4.33 -18.76
N LYS A 154 13.21 -3.92 -19.23
CA LYS A 154 13.83 -4.48 -20.45
C LYS A 154 14.10 -5.98 -20.31
N ILE A 155 14.55 -6.43 -19.13
CA ILE A 155 14.81 -7.84 -18.85
C ILE A 155 13.47 -8.61 -18.84
N GLU A 156 12.44 -8.09 -18.18
CA GLU A 156 11.09 -8.68 -18.21
C GLU A 156 10.53 -8.78 -19.63
N GLU A 157 10.62 -7.72 -20.41
CA GLU A 157 10.18 -7.71 -21.81
C GLU A 157 10.91 -8.76 -22.65
N HIS A 158 12.23 -8.94 -22.41
CA HIS A 158 13.04 -9.94 -23.10
C HIS A 158 12.60 -11.37 -22.79
N TYR A 159 12.35 -11.68 -21.51
CA TYR A 159 11.97 -13.03 -21.08
C TYR A 159 10.46 -13.29 -21.11
N GLY A 160 9.63 -12.26 -21.21
CA GLY A 160 8.18 -12.36 -21.32
C GLY A 160 7.45 -12.73 -20.02
N HIS A 161 8.09 -12.61 -18.88
CA HIS A 161 7.51 -12.88 -17.55
C HIS A 161 8.21 -12.07 -16.46
N PRO A 162 7.56 -11.88 -15.28
CA PRO A 162 8.18 -11.17 -14.16
C PRO A 162 9.50 -11.80 -13.71
N MET A 163 10.42 -10.95 -13.30
CA MET A 163 11.80 -11.32 -12.98
C MET A 163 12.19 -10.96 -11.54
N ASP A 164 13.06 -11.80 -10.98
CA ASP A 164 13.83 -11.59 -9.77
C ASP A 164 15.29 -11.32 -10.17
N ILE A 165 15.81 -10.16 -9.80
CA ILE A 165 17.07 -9.64 -10.34
C ILE A 165 17.95 -9.18 -9.19
N GLU A 166 19.21 -9.63 -9.18
CA GLU A 166 20.24 -9.13 -8.29
C GLU A 166 21.11 -8.10 -9.01
N TRP A 167 21.45 -7.03 -8.32
CA TRP A 167 22.23 -5.92 -8.85
C TRP A 167 23.27 -5.42 -7.86
N ALA A 168 24.31 -4.73 -8.34
CA ALA A 168 25.34 -4.11 -7.54
C ALA A 168 25.77 -2.77 -8.11
N LEU A 169 26.18 -1.85 -7.23
CA LEU A 169 26.82 -0.57 -7.56
C LEU A 169 28.28 -0.67 -7.19
N ASP A 170 29.15 -0.51 -8.18
CA ASP A 170 30.59 -0.54 -7.97
C ASP A 170 31.10 0.74 -7.30
N GLU A 171 31.97 0.62 -6.29
CA GLU A 171 32.54 1.77 -5.57
C GLU A 171 33.58 2.51 -6.41
N ASP A 172 34.31 1.80 -7.28
CA ASP A 172 35.44 2.36 -8.02
C ASP A 172 34.99 3.15 -9.26
N ASP A 173 34.11 2.58 -10.09
CA ASP A 173 33.63 3.22 -11.33
C ASP A 173 32.24 3.88 -11.21
N LYS A 174 31.56 3.69 -10.07
CA LYS A 174 30.20 4.20 -9.80
C LYS A 174 29.15 3.73 -10.80
N GLN A 175 29.37 2.58 -11.44
CA GLN A 175 28.43 1.99 -12.38
C GLN A 175 27.53 0.94 -11.71
N LEU A 176 26.30 0.85 -12.17
CA LEU A 176 25.37 -0.21 -11.82
C LEU A 176 25.64 -1.44 -12.69
N TYR A 177 25.47 -2.61 -12.10
CA TYR A 177 25.60 -3.90 -12.79
C TYR A 177 24.45 -4.83 -12.42
N ILE A 178 23.95 -5.58 -13.40
CA ILE A 178 23.08 -6.73 -13.16
C ILE A 178 23.97 -7.94 -12.89
N VAL A 179 23.77 -8.58 -11.76
CA VAL A 179 24.58 -9.72 -11.31
C VAL A 179 23.91 -11.05 -11.64
N GLN A 180 22.58 -11.11 -11.47
CA GLN A 180 21.76 -12.28 -11.77
C GLN A 180 20.37 -11.85 -12.19
N ALA A 181 19.72 -12.63 -13.06
CA ALA A 181 18.30 -12.51 -13.38
C ALA A 181 17.69 -13.91 -13.48
N ARG A 182 16.54 -14.11 -12.84
CA ARG A 182 15.77 -15.35 -12.88
C ARG A 182 14.28 -15.07 -12.92
N ALA A 183 13.50 -16.06 -13.40
CA ALA A 183 12.06 -15.94 -13.41
C ALA A 183 11.52 -15.79 -11.98
N GLU A 184 10.60 -14.84 -11.78
CA GLU A 184 9.77 -14.82 -10.57
C GLU A 184 8.75 -15.97 -10.68
N THR A 185 8.64 -16.84 -9.67
CA THR A 185 7.88 -18.10 -9.77
C THR A 185 6.74 -18.23 -8.78
N VAL A 186 6.54 -17.26 -7.90
CA VAL A 186 5.53 -17.30 -6.84
C VAL A 186 4.25 -16.60 -7.29
N GLN A 187 4.31 -15.31 -7.51
CA GLN A 187 3.13 -14.51 -7.88
C GLN A 187 2.71 -14.71 -9.34
N SER A 188 3.68 -14.97 -10.23
CA SER A 188 3.39 -15.24 -11.64
C SER A 188 2.57 -16.53 -11.88
N ARG A 189 2.55 -17.47 -10.92
CA ARG A 189 1.77 -18.72 -10.99
C ARG A 189 0.47 -18.69 -10.22
N ARG A 190 0.18 -17.62 -9.50
CA ARG A 190 -1.05 -17.49 -8.71
C ARG A 190 -2.26 -17.46 -9.63
N ASP A 191 -3.29 -18.27 -9.32
CA ASP A 191 -4.57 -18.19 -10.01
C ASP A 191 -5.28 -16.89 -9.62
N VAL A 192 -5.29 -15.94 -10.53
CA VAL A 192 -5.92 -14.62 -10.34
C VAL A 192 -7.46 -14.68 -10.42
N ASN A 193 -8.04 -15.83 -10.73
CA ASN A 193 -9.47 -16.00 -10.90
C ASN A 193 -10.23 -16.28 -9.60
N VAL A 194 -9.51 -16.60 -8.52
CA VAL A 194 -10.09 -16.81 -7.19
C VAL A 194 -9.50 -15.82 -6.20
N ILE A 195 -10.35 -14.97 -5.65
CA ILE A 195 -9.96 -14.03 -4.60
C ILE A 195 -10.29 -14.64 -3.25
N GLU A 196 -9.26 -14.77 -2.39
CA GLU A 196 -9.41 -15.13 -0.98
C GLU A 196 -9.15 -13.90 -0.11
N GLU A 197 -10.12 -13.53 0.71
CA GLU A 197 -9.99 -12.46 1.69
C GLU A 197 -10.07 -13.06 3.10
N TYR A 198 -9.05 -12.77 3.90
CA TYR A 198 -8.96 -13.20 5.29
C TYR A 198 -9.29 -12.02 6.21
N LYS A 199 -10.32 -12.17 7.05
CA LYS A 199 -10.77 -11.11 7.94
C LYS A 199 -10.90 -11.62 9.38
N LEU A 200 -10.27 -10.94 10.34
CA LEU A 200 -10.50 -11.21 11.75
C LEU A 200 -11.96 -10.91 12.11
N ALA A 201 -12.60 -11.87 12.77
CA ALA A 201 -13.97 -11.76 13.28
C ALA A 201 -14.03 -11.31 14.74
N GLU A 202 -12.88 -11.25 15.42
CA GLU A 202 -12.75 -10.89 16.83
C GLU A 202 -11.63 -9.87 17.03
N GLU A 203 -11.77 -8.98 17.99
CA GLU A 203 -10.68 -8.11 18.45
C GLU A 203 -9.73 -8.88 19.36
N GLY A 204 -8.42 -8.64 19.24
CA GLY A 204 -7.38 -9.29 20.02
C GLY A 204 -6.36 -8.30 20.58
N ARG A 205 -5.73 -8.68 21.71
CA ARG A 205 -4.61 -7.92 22.25
C ARG A 205 -3.40 -8.06 21.34
N ILE A 206 -2.89 -6.96 20.83
CA ILE A 206 -1.68 -6.91 20.00
C ILE A 206 -0.46 -7.18 20.88
N ILE A 207 0.39 -8.13 20.47
CA ILE A 207 1.69 -8.40 21.11
C ILE A 207 2.78 -7.59 20.38
N VAL A 208 2.85 -7.72 19.06
CA VAL A 208 3.90 -7.08 18.25
C VAL A 208 3.41 -6.86 16.82
N LYS A 209 4.02 -5.91 16.14
CA LYS A 209 3.79 -5.58 14.73
C LYS A 209 5.10 -5.67 13.95
N GLY A 210 4.99 -5.94 12.65
CA GLY A 210 6.12 -5.98 11.74
C GLY A 210 5.70 -5.80 10.29
N THR A 211 6.57 -6.11 9.35
CA THR A 211 6.23 -6.07 7.92
C THR A 211 5.44 -7.31 7.53
N SER A 212 4.27 -7.11 6.94
CA SER A 212 3.40 -8.18 6.43
C SER A 212 4.00 -8.87 5.20
N VAL A 213 3.89 -10.19 5.16
CA VAL A 213 4.25 -11.02 4.02
C VAL A 213 3.10 -11.99 3.74
N GLY A 214 2.51 -11.85 2.57
CA GLY A 214 1.27 -12.54 2.19
C GLY A 214 0.02 -11.82 2.73
N ASN A 215 -1.15 -12.43 2.52
CA ASN A 215 -2.46 -11.85 2.83
C ASN A 215 -3.35 -12.79 3.66
N LYS A 216 -2.76 -13.79 4.31
CA LYS A 216 -3.48 -14.78 5.10
C LYS A 216 -3.40 -14.50 6.60
N ILE A 217 -4.18 -15.26 7.33
CA ILE A 217 -4.11 -15.36 8.79
C ILE A 217 -3.71 -16.79 9.14
N GLY A 218 -2.72 -16.93 10.01
CA GLY A 218 -2.30 -18.20 10.58
C GLY A 218 -2.33 -18.15 12.10
N GLN A 219 -2.55 -19.28 12.75
CA GLN A 219 -2.67 -19.33 14.20
C GLN A 219 -2.20 -20.67 14.74
N GLY A 220 -1.72 -20.66 15.97
CA GLY A 220 -1.22 -21.86 16.63
C GLY A 220 -0.48 -21.55 17.92
N LYS A 221 0.20 -22.54 18.45
CA LYS A 221 1.16 -22.33 19.53
C LYS A 221 2.43 -21.71 18.98
N ALA A 222 2.94 -20.70 19.62
CA ALA A 222 4.25 -20.16 19.30
C ALA A 222 5.33 -21.18 19.68
N SER A 223 6.09 -21.61 18.71
CA SER A 223 7.28 -22.47 18.90
C SER A 223 8.52 -21.62 18.66
N LYS A 224 9.24 -21.35 19.73
CA LYS A 224 10.37 -20.43 19.74
C LYS A 224 11.67 -21.20 19.45
N ILE A 225 12.05 -21.22 18.19
CA ILE A 225 13.26 -21.90 17.74
C ILE A 225 14.33 -20.85 17.45
N MET A 226 15.42 -20.88 18.19
CA MET A 226 16.50 -19.88 18.06
C MET A 226 17.73 -20.44 17.33
N SER A 227 17.77 -21.74 17.07
CA SER A 227 18.86 -22.41 16.37
C SER A 227 18.35 -23.56 15.51
N VAL A 228 18.96 -23.76 14.36
CA VAL A 228 18.69 -24.91 13.46
C VAL A 228 18.86 -26.27 14.19
N LYS A 229 19.64 -26.33 15.26
CA LYS A 229 19.83 -27.54 16.05
C LYS A 229 18.57 -27.97 16.82
N ASP A 230 17.66 -27.06 17.04
CA ASP A 230 16.45 -27.26 17.84
C ASP A 230 15.19 -27.46 16.98
N ILE A 231 15.35 -27.62 15.65
CA ILE A 231 14.22 -27.76 14.71
C ILE A 231 13.37 -29.02 14.93
N ASP A 232 13.95 -30.07 15.54
CA ASP A 232 13.23 -31.30 15.83
C ASP A 232 12.13 -31.11 16.90
N ASP A 233 12.19 -30.05 17.68
CA ASP A 233 11.17 -29.69 18.68
C ASP A 233 9.93 -29.02 18.06
N PHE A 234 10.01 -28.58 16.79
CA PHE A 234 8.93 -27.87 16.11
C PHE A 234 7.80 -28.83 15.68
N LYS A 235 6.55 -28.45 15.92
CA LYS A 235 5.38 -29.29 15.60
C LYS A 235 4.58 -28.70 14.45
N GLU A 236 3.99 -29.58 13.65
CA GLU A 236 3.08 -29.18 12.56
C GLU A 236 1.91 -28.34 13.09
N GLY A 237 1.68 -27.21 12.43
CA GLY A 237 0.63 -26.26 12.79
C GLY A 237 1.02 -25.22 13.85
N ASP A 238 2.24 -25.29 14.40
CA ASP A 238 2.75 -24.26 15.28
C ASP A 238 3.13 -22.99 14.51
N VAL A 239 3.21 -21.87 15.23
CA VAL A 239 3.73 -20.60 14.72
C VAL A 239 5.23 -20.54 15.03
N LEU A 240 6.03 -20.47 13.99
CA LEU A 240 7.48 -20.33 14.14
C LEU A 240 7.85 -18.91 14.58
N VAL A 241 8.50 -18.78 15.73
CA VAL A 241 9.03 -17.51 16.25
C VAL A 241 10.55 -17.63 16.36
N THR A 242 11.28 -16.75 15.66
CA THR A 242 12.74 -16.80 15.63
C THR A 242 13.34 -15.42 15.36
N GLU A 243 14.65 -15.28 15.57
CA GLU A 243 15.35 -14.04 15.24
C GLU A 243 15.38 -13.79 13.73
N MET A 244 15.71 -14.82 12.95
CA MET A 244 15.73 -14.83 11.47
C MET A 244 15.78 -16.26 10.95
N THR A 245 15.54 -16.48 9.67
CA THR A 245 15.67 -17.79 9.03
C THR A 245 16.73 -17.78 7.94
N ASP A 246 17.30 -18.93 7.69
CA ASP A 246 18.13 -19.25 6.55
C ASP A 246 17.59 -20.52 5.85
N PRO A 247 18.20 -20.97 4.75
CA PRO A 247 17.68 -22.11 4.00
C PRO A 247 17.58 -23.44 4.76
N ASP A 248 18.26 -23.61 5.87
CA ASP A 248 18.18 -24.83 6.68
C ASP A 248 16.89 -24.92 7.50
N TRP A 249 16.15 -23.79 7.61
CA TRP A 249 14.85 -23.70 8.29
C TRP A 249 13.66 -24.15 7.44
N VAL A 250 13.85 -24.35 6.13
CA VAL A 250 12.76 -24.69 5.19
C VAL A 250 11.94 -25.90 5.63
N PRO A 251 12.51 -26.98 6.20
CA PRO A 251 11.70 -28.12 6.64
C PRO A 251 10.61 -27.74 7.65
N ILE A 252 10.91 -26.94 8.67
CA ILE A 252 9.92 -26.53 9.68
C ILE A 252 9.03 -25.40 9.17
N MET A 253 9.53 -24.53 8.30
CA MET A 253 8.69 -23.50 7.67
C MET A 253 7.55 -24.10 6.87
N LYS A 254 7.72 -25.28 6.25
CA LYS A 254 6.67 -25.97 5.47
C LYS A 254 5.49 -26.45 6.30
N ILE A 255 5.72 -26.77 7.56
CA ILE A 255 4.71 -27.29 8.47
C ILE A 255 4.21 -26.24 9.46
N ALA A 256 4.76 -25.02 9.40
CA ALA A 256 4.32 -23.89 10.22
C ALA A 256 2.98 -23.36 9.74
N SER A 257 2.12 -22.95 10.67
CA SER A 257 0.87 -22.22 10.38
C SER A 257 1.11 -20.75 10.06
N ALA A 258 2.16 -20.17 10.63
CA ALA A 258 2.64 -18.81 10.40
C ALA A 258 4.10 -18.68 10.83
N ILE A 259 4.75 -17.60 10.39
CA ILE A 259 6.16 -17.31 10.72
C ILE A 259 6.28 -15.89 11.24
N VAL A 260 7.06 -15.70 12.30
CA VAL A 260 7.35 -14.39 12.90
C VAL A 260 8.84 -14.25 13.12
N THR A 261 9.45 -13.18 12.61
CA THR A 261 10.88 -12.94 12.79
C THR A 261 11.18 -11.55 13.34
N ASP A 262 12.22 -11.45 14.20
CA ASP A 262 12.67 -10.16 14.73
C ASP A 262 13.35 -9.33 13.66
N LYS A 263 14.11 -9.95 12.77
CA LYS A 263 14.90 -9.31 11.72
C LYS A 263 14.35 -9.61 10.33
N GLY A 264 14.78 -8.80 9.37
CA GLY A 264 14.49 -8.99 7.96
C GLY A 264 13.50 -7.96 7.41
N GLY A 265 13.33 -7.98 6.11
CA GLY A 265 12.39 -7.19 5.33
C GLY A 265 11.70 -8.08 4.30
N ARG A 266 10.95 -7.50 3.35
CA ARG A 266 10.18 -8.23 2.33
C ARG A 266 10.99 -9.15 1.42
N THR A 267 12.29 -8.95 1.35
CA THR A 267 13.23 -9.69 0.49
C THR A 267 14.13 -10.65 1.26
N CYS A 268 13.94 -10.80 2.58
CA CYS A 268 14.70 -11.78 3.37
C CYS A 268 14.25 -13.21 3.09
N HIS A 269 15.05 -14.18 3.50
CA HIS A 269 14.76 -15.60 3.31
C HIS A 269 13.39 -16.00 3.88
N ALA A 270 13.06 -15.57 5.12
CA ALA A 270 11.76 -15.84 5.72
C ALA A 270 10.61 -15.38 4.83
N ALA A 271 10.70 -14.15 4.29
CA ALA A 271 9.69 -13.56 3.44
C ALA A 271 9.54 -14.30 2.10
N ILE A 272 10.66 -14.62 1.43
CA ILE A 272 10.65 -15.30 0.13
C ILE A 272 10.04 -16.70 0.26
N VAL A 273 10.53 -17.50 1.21
CA VAL A 273 10.06 -18.88 1.40
C VAL A 273 8.61 -18.91 1.88
N SER A 274 8.20 -17.99 2.75
CA SER A 274 6.79 -17.89 3.19
C SER A 274 5.84 -17.64 2.02
N ARG A 275 6.23 -16.79 1.05
CA ARG A 275 5.45 -16.58 -0.18
C ARG A 275 5.37 -17.85 -1.02
N GLU A 276 6.50 -18.53 -1.22
CA GLU A 276 6.56 -19.79 -1.97
C GLU A 276 5.64 -20.86 -1.35
N LEU A 277 5.61 -20.92 -0.03
CA LEU A 277 4.79 -21.87 0.72
C LEU A 277 3.33 -21.40 0.91
N GLY A 278 3.03 -20.13 0.62
CA GLY A 278 1.70 -19.53 0.85
C GLY A 278 1.33 -19.41 2.33
N ILE A 279 2.32 -19.24 3.21
CA ILE A 279 2.19 -19.16 4.67
C ILE A 279 2.29 -17.69 5.09
N PRO A 280 1.39 -17.17 5.96
CA PRO A 280 1.50 -15.80 6.45
C PRO A 280 2.78 -15.62 7.28
N CYS A 281 3.47 -14.50 7.06
CA CYS A 281 4.69 -14.21 7.78
C CYS A 281 4.76 -12.73 8.17
N VAL A 282 5.23 -12.46 9.38
CA VAL A 282 5.50 -11.11 9.89
C VAL A 282 6.97 -11.00 10.19
N VAL A 283 7.68 -10.16 9.41
CA VAL A 283 9.14 -9.99 9.54
C VAL A 283 9.51 -8.62 10.09
N GLY A 284 10.71 -8.52 10.68
CA GLY A 284 11.23 -7.25 11.15
C GLY A 284 10.49 -6.66 12.35
N THR A 285 9.98 -7.51 13.23
CA THR A 285 9.25 -7.11 14.45
C THR A 285 10.14 -6.45 15.49
N GLY A 286 11.45 -6.66 15.42
CA GLY A 286 12.44 -6.14 16.34
C GLY A 286 12.66 -6.99 17.58
N ASN A 287 11.60 -7.51 18.19
CA ASN A 287 11.66 -8.21 19.48
C ASN A 287 10.53 -9.23 19.74
N ALA A 288 9.92 -9.79 18.68
CA ALA A 288 8.88 -10.81 18.86
C ALA A 288 9.37 -12.01 19.68
N SER A 289 10.63 -12.42 19.45
CA SER A 289 11.25 -13.53 20.19
C SER A 289 11.37 -13.25 21.70
N GLU A 290 11.37 -12.01 22.13
CA GLU A 290 11.37 -11.62 23.55
C GLU A 290 9.96 -11.52 24.11
N LEU A 291 9.00 -10.97 23.34
CA LEU A 291 7.65 -10.67 23.79
C LEU A 291 6.71 -11.86 23.77
N ILE A 292 6.91 -12.79 22.82
CA ILE A 292 6.10 -14.00 22.70
C ILE A 292 6.73 -15.11 23.52
N ALA A 293 5.96 -15.68 24.45
CA ALA A 293 6.42 -16.81 25.23
C ALA A 293 6.35 -18.12 24.43
N ASP A 294 7.29 -19.04 24.65
CA ASP A 294 7.22 -20.36 24.04
C ASP A 294 5.97 -21.11 24.50
N GLY A 295 5.27 -21.77 23.57
CA GLY A 295 4.00 -22.44 23.82
C GLY A 295 2.79 -21.51 23.96
N GLN A 296 2.93 -20.19 23.84
CA GLN A 296 1.82 -19.22 23.87
C GLN A 296 0.95 -19.36 22.63
N ASN A 297 -0.37 -19.35 22.79
CA ASN A 297 -1.28 -19.29 21.65
C ASN A 297 -1.26 -17.90 21.03
N VAL A 298 -1.08 -17.84 19.71
CA VAL A 298 -1.02 -16.57 18.97
C VAL A 298 -1.77 -16.67 17.65
N THR A 299 -2.22 -15.52 17.16
CA THR A 299 -2.78 -15.34 15.81
C THR A 299 -1.92 -14.33 15.07
N VAL A 300 -1.40 -14.73 13.92
CA VAL A 300 -0.56 -13.91 13.03
C VAL A 300 -1.41 -13.48 11.86
N SER A 301 -1.68 -12.19 11.76
CA SER A 301 -2.55 -11.62 10.72
C SER A 301 -1.74 -10.81 9.72
N CYS A 302 -1.78 -11.26 8.48
CA CYS A 302 -1.42 -10.52 7.27
C CYS A 302 -2.68 -10.19 6.43
N GLY A 303 -3.87 -10.55 6.93
CA GLY A 303 -5.15 -10.47 6.21
C GLY A 303 -5.69 -9.06 5.99
N GLY A 304 -5.09 -8.03 6.58
CA GLY A 304 -5.47 -6.62 6.36
C GLY A 304 -5.04 -6.05 5.01
N GLY A 305 -4.25 -6.78 4.21
CA GLY A 305 -3.77 -6.37 2.88
C GLY A 305 -2.82 -5.15 2.88
N GLY A 306 -2.37 -4.71 4.06
CA GLY A 306 -1.43 -3.61 4.23
C GLY A 306 0.02 -4.06 4.40
N ASP A 307 0.92 -3.08 4.50
CA ASP A 307 2.35 -3.30 4.75
C ASP A 307 2.65 -3.81 6.17
N GLU A 308 1.71 -3.64 7.09
CA GLU A 308 1.86 -4.00 8.51
C GLU A 308 1.17 -5.33 8.81
N GLY A 309 1.94 -6.28 9.31
CA GLY A 309 1.44 -7.53 9.87
C GLY A 309 1.39 -7.44 11.40
N THR A 310 0.40 -8.08 11.99
CA THR A 310 0.15 -7.99 13.43
C THR A 310 0.08 -9.38 14.05
N VAL A 311 0.74 -9.54 15.19
CA VAL A 311 0.65 -10.75 16.03
C VAL A 311 -0.22 -10.44 17.24
N TYR A 312 -1.28 -11.24 17.40
CA TYR A 312 -2.25 -11.12 18.50
C TYR A 312 -2.08 -12.24 19.50
N GLU A 313 -2.43 -11.96 20.74
CA GLU A 313 -2.53 -12.96 21.80
C GLU A 313 -3.79 -13.83 21.62
N GLY A 314 -3.63 -15.14 21.75
CA GLY A 314 -4.74 -16.10 21.66
C GLY A 314 -5.03 -16.59 20.23
N ILE A 315 -6.00 -17.50 20.14
CA ILE A 315 -6.53 -18.04 18.90
C ILE A 315 -7.81 -17.28 18.57
N LEU A 316 -7.72 -16.35 17.64
CA LEU A 316 -8.83 -15.48 17.24
C LEU A 316 -9.61 -16.10 16.08
N LYS A 317 -10.91 -15.93 16.06
CA LYS A 317 -11.73 -16.33 14.91
C LYS A 317 -11.50 -15.42 13.73
N TYR A 318 -11.48 -16.00 12.54
CA TYR A 318 -11.40 -15.27 11.28
C TYR A 318 -12.25 -15.96 10.20
N ASP A 319 -12.71 -15.18 9.23
CA ASP A 319 -13.46 -15.62 8.07
C ASP A 319 -12.58 -15.66 6.83
N ILE A 320 -12.86 -16.59 5.91
CA ILE A 320 -12.23 -16.69 4.59
C ILE A 320 -13.33 -16.57 3.54
N ASN A 321 -13.36 -15.44 2.85
CA ASN A 321 -14.26 -15.22 1.73
C ASN A 321 -13.56 -15.64 0.43
N ARG A 322 -14.17 -16.59 -0.31
CA ARG A 322 -13.65 -17.05 -1.61
C ARG A 322 -14.61 -16.66 -2.71
N THR A 323 -14.09 -15.99 -3.74
CA THR A 323 -14.88 -15.52 -4.87
C THR A 323 -14.19 -15.87 -6.18
N ASP A 324 -14.90 -16.61 -7.06
CA ASP A 324 -14.47 -16.89 -8.43
C ASP A 324 -14.94 -15.74 -9.34
N ILE A 325 -14.00 -15.13 -10.08
CA ILE A 325 -14.23 -13.96 -10.93
C ILE A 325 -13.99 -14.23 -12.43
N GLN A 326 -13.72 -15.50 -12.81
CA GLN A 326 -13.29 -15.85 -14.17
C GLN A 326 -14.30 -15.44 -15.27
N ASN A 327 -15.59 -15.48 -14.98
CA ASN A 327 -16.67 -15.23 -15.95
C ASN A 327 -17.63 -14.12 -15.48
N LEU A 328 -17.13 -13.12 -14.78
CA LEU A 328 -17.96 -12.04 -14.25
C LEU A 328 -18.48 -11.13 -15.37
N GLU A 329 -19.77 -11.23 -15.70
CA GLU A 329 -20.45 -10.29 -16.60
C GLU A 329 -20.67 -8.94 -15.89
N ARG A 330 -20.39 -7.85 -16.59
CA ARG A 330 -20.42 -6.50 -16.01
C ARG A 330 -21.65 -5.72 -16.47
N PRO A 331 -22.27 -4.93 -15.59
CA PRO A 331 -23.33 -4.01 -15.95
C PRO A 331 -22.79 -2.82 -16.78
N HIS A 332 -23.69 -2.08 -17.43
CA HIS A 332 -23.35 -0.82 -18.09
C HIS A 332 -23.02 0.28 -17.09
N THR A 333 -23.71 0.30 -15.93
CA THR A 333 -23.37 1.17 -14.79
C THR A 333 -21.98 0.82 -14.29
N LYS A 334 -21.09 1.79 -14.20
CA LYS A 334 -19.70 1.57 -13.79
C LYS A 334 -19.62 1.21 -12.32
N MET A 335 -18.92 0.10 -12.05
CA MET A 335 -18.69 -0.40 -10.70
C MET A 335 -17.33 0.07 -10.21
N MET A 336 -17.33 1.06 -9.35
CA MET A 336 -16.13 1.66 -8.78
C MET A 336 -15.91 1.22 -7.33
N MET A 337 -14.75 1.51 -6.78
CA MET A 337 -14.42 1.18 -5.39
C MET A 337 -14.35 2.42 -4.50
N ASN A 338 -14.69 2.23 -3.24
CA ASN A 338 -14.32 3.13 -2.14
C ASN A 338 -13.05 2.58 -1.49
N ILE A 339 -11.96 3.33 -1.52
CA ILE A 339 -10.66 2.92 -0.96
C ILE A 339 -10.28 3.89 0.15
N GLY A 340 -9.99 3.36 1.33
CA GLY A 340 -9.47 4.12 2.45
C GLY A 340 -7.94 4.19 2.41
N SER A 341 -7.27 3.04 2.54
CA SER A 341 -5.81 2.98 2.65
C SER A 341 -5.14 2.70 1.30
N PRO A 342 -4.08 3.44 0.94
CA PRO A 342 -3.25 3.14 -0.24
C PRO A 342 -2.52 1.79 -0.13
N ASP A 343 -2.28 1.28 1.07
CA ASP A 343 -1.52 0.03 1.27
C ASP A 343 -2.22 -1.20 0.67
N GLN A 344 -3.56 -1.14 0.52
CA GLN A 344 -4.36 -2.22 -0.08
C GLN A 344 -4.64 -2.02 -1.57
N ALA A 345 -4.26 -0.87 -2.13
CA ALA A 345 -4.65 -0.47 -3.47
C ALA A 345 -4.24 -1.48 -4.55
N PHE A 346 -3.01 -1.99 -4.50
CA PHE A 346 -2.54 -2.98 -5.47
C PHE A 346 -3.32 -4.29 -5.42
N ALA A 347 -3.64 -4.78 -4.23
CA ALA A 347 -4.43 -5.99 -4.08
C ALA A 347 -5.88 -5.79 -4.57
N TYR A 348 -6.50 -4.68 -4.20
CA TYR A 348 -7.88 -4.39 -4.63
C TYR A 348 -7.99 -4.08 -6.13
N SER A 349 -6.95 -3.55 -6.76
CA SER A 349 -6.95 -3.30 -8.20
C SER A 349 -7.11 -4.57 -9.05
N LEU A 350 -6.79 -5.74 -8.49
CA LEU A 350 -6.96 -7.04 -9.15
C LEU A 350 -8.42 -7.51 -9.17
N ILE A 351 -9.28 -6.95 -8.33
CA ILE A 351 -10.72 -7.19 -8.37
C ILE A 351 -11.31 -6.45 -9.57
N PRO A 352 -12.20 -7.06 -10.39
CA PRO A 352 -12.83 -6.37 -11.52
C PRO A 352 -13.55 -5.09 -11.11
N ASN A 353 -13.10 -3.95 -11.66
CA ASN A 353 -13.60 -2.63 -11.31
C ASN A 353 -13.46 -1.63 -12.48
N ASP A 354 -14.08 -0.45 -12.35
CA ASP A 354 -13.98 0.68 -13.27
C ASP A 354 -13.20 1.88 -12.66
N GLY A 355 -12.44 1.64 -11.61
CA GLY A 355 -11.64 2.64 -10.91
C GLY A 355 -12.12 2.91 -9.49
N VAL A 356 -11.72 4.04 -8.95
CA VAL A 356 -12.01 4.46 -7.57
C VAL A 356 -12.92 5.69 -7.61
N GLY A 357 -14.12 5.57 -7.05
CA GLY A 357 -15.09 6.68 -6.98
C GLY A 357 -14.93 7.53 -5.73
N LEU A 358 -14.31 6.98 -4.68
CA LEU A 358 -13.93 7.73 -3.50
C LEU A 358 -12.64 7.16 -2.90
N ALA A 359 -11.56 7.93 -2.97
CA ALA A 359 -10.40 7.78 -2.11
C ALA A 359 -10.37 8.97 -1.14
N ARG A 360 -10.07 8.69 0.13
CA ARG A 360 -10.11 9.71 1.20
C ARG A 360 -8.70 10.05 1.65
N GLU A 361 -8.31 11.32 1.53
CA GLU A 361 -7.01 11.80 2.01
C GLU A 361 -6.82 11.64 3.51
N GLU A 362 -7.90 11.65 4.28
CA GLU A 362 -7.89 11.51 5.74
C GLU A 362 -7.16 10.23 6.18
N PHE A 363 -7.34 9.13 5.47
CA PHE A 363 -6.63 7.88 5.77
C PHE A 363 -5.14 7.99 5.53
N ILE A 364 -4.71 8.73 4.48
CA ILE A 364 -3.30 8.96 4.20
C ILE A 364 -2.72 9.88 5.27
N ILE A 365 -3.45 10.95 5.61
CA ILE A 365 -3.01 11.93 6.61
C ILE A 365 -2.88 11.27 7.98
N ASP A 366 -3.88 10.51 8.42
CA ASP A 366 -3.90 9.88 9.73
C ASP A 366 -2.87 8.74 9.87
N SER A 367 -2.73 7.90 8.84
CA SER A 367 -1.88 6.72 8.92
C SER A 367 -0.41 6.98 8.57
N HIS A 368 -0.14 7.83 7.57
CA HIS A 368 1.20 8.02 7.01
C HIS A 368 1.84 9.36 7.38
N ILE A 369 1.06 10.45 7.50
CA ILE A 369 1.57 11.78 7.85
C ILE A 369 1.52 12.00 9.35
N LYS A 370 0.37 11.74 9.97
CA LYS A 370 0.08 11.83 11.43
C LYS A 370 0.18 13.22 12.04
N ILE A 371 0.65 14.20 11.29
CA ILE A 371 0.95 15.55 11.78
C ILE A 371 -0.04 16.54 11.17
N HIS A 372 -0.57 17.44 12.00
CA HIS A 372 -1.41 18.53 11.53
C HIS A 372 -0.66 19.43 10.54
N PRO A 373 -1.20 19.76 9.36
CA PRO A 373 -0.46 20.50 8.32
C PRO A 373 0.04 21.87 8.79
N LYS A 374 -0.72 22.58 9.63
CA LYS A 374 -0.26 23.86 10.23
C LYS A 374 0.89 23.68 11.22
N ALA A 375 0.99 22.53 11.89
CA ALA A 375 2.12 22.24 12.78
C ALA A 375 3.43 22.02 11.99
N LEU A 376 3.34 21.62 10.71
CA LEU A 376 4.47 21.53 9.80
C LEU A 376 4.82 22.88 9.18
N LEU A 377 3.81 23.64 8.72
CA LEU A 377 3.99 24.98 8.15
C LEU A 377 4.56 25.98 9.17
N TYR A 378 4.08 25.93 10.40
CA TYR A 378 4.41 26.87 11.47
C TYR A 378 5.15 26.16 12.62
N PHE A 379 6.08 25.29 12.27
CA PHE A 379 6.80 24.43 13.24
C PHE A 379 7.44 25.22 14.38
N ASP A 380 8.00 26.41 14.10
CA ASP A 380 8.61 27.25 15.11
C ASP A 380 7.62 27.83 16.14
N GLN A 381 6.34 27.86 15.80
CA GLN A 381 5.25 28.30 16.67
C GLN A 381 4.66 27.18 17.53
N VAL A 382 5.03 25.92 17.29
CA VAL A 382 4.59 24.78 18.11
C VAL A 382 5.16 24.92 19.51
N LYS A 383 4.28 25.08 20.53
CA LYS A 383 4.69 25.40 21.90
C LYS A 383 5.16 24.18 22.69
N ASP A 384 4.50 23.04 22.47
CA ASP A 384 4.79 21.81 23.21
C ASP A 384 6.09 21.18 22.72
N LYS A 385 7.07 21.04 23.64
CA LYS A 385 8.38 20.46 23.35
C LYS A 385 8.32 18.97 22.97
N ALA A 386 7.40 18.20 23.57
CA ALA A 386 7.23 16.78 23.25
C ALA A 386 6.67 16.61 21.83
N VAL A 387 5.69 17.43 21.45
CA VAL A 387 5.14 17.48 20.09
C VAL A 387 6.22 17.89 19.09
N ARG A 388 7.04 18.90 19.40
CA ARG A 388 8.18 19.27 18.53
C ARG A 388 9.18 18.12 18.33
N ALA A 389 9.47 17.36 19.39
CA ALA A 389 10.35 16.19 19.29
C ALA A 389 9.76 15.10 18.39
N GLN A 390 8.47 14.80 18.53
CA GLN A 390 7.76 13.84 17.68
C GLN A 390 7.76 14.28 16.20
N ILE A 391 7.47 15.56 15.93
CA ILE A 391 7.51 16.11 14.56
C ILE A 391 8.92 15.98 13.98
N ASN A 392 9.98 16.32 14.75
CA ASN A 392 11.35 16.19 14.28
C ASN A 392 11.72 14.74 13.94
N GLU A 393 11.27 13.77 14.73
CA GLU A 393 11.56 12.37 14.47
C GLU A 393 10.86 11.89 13.19
N LEU A 394 9.57 12.19 13.01
CA LEU A 394 8.81 11.81 11.82
C LEU A 394 9.29 12.50 10.54
N THR A 395 9.76 13.74 10.66
CA THR A 395 10.26 14.55 9.53
C THR A 395 11.77 14.48 9.38
N LYS A 396 12.42 13.46 9.94
CA LYS A 396 13.86 13.25 9.81
C LYS A 396 14.26 13.15 8.34
N GLY A 397 15.29 13.90 7.95
CA GLY A 397 15.71 14.01 6.56
C GLY A 397 15.03 15.13 5.75
N TYR A 398 14.02 15.81 6.30
CA TYR A 398 13.38 16.96 5.66
C TYR A 398 13.87 18.28 6.26
N THR A 399 14.49 19.12 5.43
CA THR A 399 14.85 20.50 5.81
C THR A 399 13.60 21.36 5.87
N ASP A 400 12.72 21.24 4.88
CA ASP A 400 11.38 21.84 4.87
C ASP A 400 10.36 20.81 5.35
N LYS A 401 9.75 21.08 6.52
CA LYS A 401 8.77 20.17 7.11
C LYS A 401 7.43 20.16 6.37
N ALA A 402 7.08 21.26 5.69
CA ALA A 402 5.90 21.31 4.86
C ALA A 402 6.04 20.39 3.63
N GLN A 403 7.26 20.24 3.09
CA GLN A 403 7.54 19.32 2.00
C GLN A 403 7.30 17.85 2.41
N TYR A 404 7.53 17.49 3.67
CA TYR A 404 7.16 16.15 4.18
C TYR A 404 5.67 15.84 3.97
N PHE A 405 4.78 16.81 4.26
CA PHE A 405 3.34 16.63 4.04
C PHE A 405 3.04 16.39 2.56
N VAL A 406 3.57 17.26 1.69
CA VAL A 406 3.37 17.15 0.24
C VAL A 406 3.84 15.81 -0.30
N ASP A 407 5.03 15.37 0.09
CA ASP A 407 5.62 14.13 -0.39
C ASP A 407 4.83 12.90 0.08
N LYS A 408 4.47 12.84 1.36
CA LYS A 408 3.74 11.69 1.91
C LYS A 408 2.31 11.61 1.38
N LEU A 409 1.64 12.75 1.21
CA LEU A 409 0.33 12.76 0.58
C LEU A 409 0.41 12.35 -0.90
N ALA A 410 1.40 12.87 -1.63
CA ALA A 410 1.65 12.50 -3.02
C ALA A 410 1.98 11.00 -3.17
N GLU A 411 2.79 10.40 -2.29
CA GLU A 411 3.05 8.96 -2.26
C GLU A 411 1.75 8.16 -2.16
N GLY A 412 0.87 8.48 -1.21
CA GLY A 412 -0.40 7.79 -1.04
C GLY A 412 -1.33 7.92 -2.24
N ILE A 413 -1.51 9.15 -2.76
CA ILE A 413 -2.34 9.42 -3.94
C ILE A 413 -1.76 8.73 -5.18
N ALA A 414 -0.44 8.73 -5.35
CA ALA A 414 0.24 8.10 -6.48
C ALA A 414 0.09 6.57 -6.49
N ILE A 415 0.16 5.94 -5.32
CA ILE A 415 -0.09 4.49 -5.19
C ILE A 415 -1.52 4.15 -5.64
N LEU A 416 -2.51 4.93 -5.18
CA LEU A 416 -3.91 4.76 -5.61
C LEU A 416 -4.04 4.96 -7.13
N GLY A 417 -3.49 6.05 -7.66
CA GLY A 417 -3.51 6.34 -9.10
C GLY A 417 -2.87 5.25 -9.94
N ALA A 418 -1.68 4.78 -9.54
CA ALA A 418 -0.94 3.72 -10.23
C ALA A 418 -1.65 2.36 -10.19
N ALA A 419 -2.23 2.00 -9.03
CA ALA A 419 -2.93 0.73 -8.85
C ALA A 419 -4.10 0.56 -9.83
N PHE A 420 -4.85 1.62 -10.06
CA PHE A 420 -6.04 1.59 -10.91
C PHE A 420 -5.83 2.16 -12.31
N TYR A 421 -4.60 2.56 -12.67
CA TYR A 421 -4.28 3.09 -13.98
C TYR A 421 -4.65 2.12 -15.11
N PRO A 422 -5.31 2.56 -16.22
CA PRO A 422 -5.69 3.94 -16.57
C PRO A 422 -7.09 4.37 -16.06
N ASN A 423 -7.78 3.55 -15.27
CA ASN A 423 -9.10 3.85 -14.76
C ASN A 423 -9.07 5.08 -13.83
N PRO A 424 -10.15 5.87 -13.77
CA PRO A 424 -10.19 7.09 -12.95
C PRO A 424 -10.09 6.78 -11.46
N VAL A 425 -9.37 7.63 -10.74
CA VAL A 425 -9.28 7.62 -9.28
C VAL A 425 -9.69 8.99 -8.76
N ILE A 426 -10.85 9.09 -8.11
CA ILE A 426 -11.38 10.33 -7.56
C ILE A 426 -10.93 10.42 -6.11
N VAL A 427 -10.02 11.35 -5.81
CA VAL A 427 -9.47 11.58 -4.47
C VAL A 427 -10.16 12.80 -3.89
N ARG A 428 -10.79 12.61 -2.75
CA ARG A 428 -11.46 13.69 -2.02
C ARG A 428 -10.43 14.42 -1.17
N PHE A 429 -10.35 15.75 -1.33
CA PHE A 429 -9.62 16.61 -0.41
C PHE A 429 -10.04 16.36 1.04
N SER A 430 -9.17 16.62 1.98
CA SER A 430 -9.36 16.26 3.40
C SER A 430 -10.62 16.90 4.00
N ASP A 431 -11.49 16.08 4.58
CA ASP A 431 -12.77 16.48 5.18
C ASP A 431 -12.82 16.20 6.69
N PHE A 432 -11.69 16.36 7.36
CA PHE A 432 -11.67 16.28 8.81
C PHE A 432 -12.49 17.38 9.47
N LYS A 433 -13.22 17.03 10.49
CA LYS A 433 -13.83 17.97 11.43
C LYS A 433 -12.75 18.56 12.36
N THR A 434 -13.04 19.68 13.00
CA THR A 434 -12.10 20.33 13.94
C THR A 434 -11.59 19.42 15.05
N ASN A 435 -12.47 18.60 15.63
CA ASN A 435 -12.09 17.62 16.65
C ASN A 435 -11.21 16.49 16.11
N GLU A 436 -11.37 16.10 14.85
CA GLU A 436 -10.54 15.09 14.19
C GLU A 436 -9.15 15.66 13.85
N TYR A 437 -9.09 16.87 13.28
CA TYR A 437 -7.82 17.57 13.08
C TYR A 437 -7.06 17.82 14.39
N ALA A 438 -7.78 18.13 15.48
CA ALA A 438 -7.18 18.33 16.79
C ALA A 438 -6.44 17.08 17.31
N ASN A 439 -6.84 15.88 16.88
CA ASN A 439 -6.20 14.61 17.28
C ASN A 439 -4.87 14.35 16.55
N LEU A 440 -4.61 15.02 15.44
CA LEU A 440 -3.31 14.93 14.77
C LEU A 440 -2.21 15.58 15.62
N ILE A 441 -0.98 15.11 15.48
CA ILE A 441 0.18 15.64 16.20
C ILE A 441 0.29 17.16 15.99
N GLY A 442 0.20 17.91 17.08
CA GLY A 442 0.22 19.37 17.10
C GLY A 442 -1.13 20.03 16.80
N GLY A 443 -2.20 19.25 16.49
CA GLY A 443 -3.51 19.79 16.06
C GLY A 443 -4.22 20.60 17.12
N THR A 444 -4.17 20.21 18.40
CA THR A 444 -4.85 20.92 19.49
C THR A 444 -4.49 22.40 19.61
N GLN A 445 -3.30 22.80 19.15
CA GLN A 445 -2.87 24.20 19.18
C GLN A 445 -3.53 25.05 18.08
N PHE A 446 -3.91 24.43 16.95
CA PHE A 446 -4.32 25.11 15.73
C PHE A 446 -5.83 25.00 15.44
N GLU A 447 -6.54 24.13 16.16
CA GLU A 447 -7.96 23.91 15.92
C GLU A 447 -8.82 24.61 16.96
N PRO A 448 -9.91 25.28 16.55
CA PRO A 448 -10.89 25.85 17.45
C PRO A 448 -11.77 24.76 18.07
N LEU A 449 -12.34 25.06 19.25
CA LEU A 449 -13.41 24.26 19.82
C LEU A 449 -14.74 24.66 19.17
N GLU A 450 -15.42 23.69 18.58
CA GLU A 450 -16.75 23.88 17.99
C GLU A 450 -17.82 23.09 18.76
N ASN A 451 -19.00 23.69 18.95
CA ASN A 451 -20.12 23.00 19.59
C ASN A 451 -20.72 21.90 18.69
N ASN A 452 -20.65 22.08 17.37
CA ASN A 452 -21.15 21.13 16.39
C ASN A 452 -20.20 21.00 15.19
N PRO A 453 -19.10 20.25 15.32
CA PRO A 453 -18.12 20.09 14.27
C PRO A 453 -18.67 19.44 12.99
N MET A 454 -19.76 18.65 13.11
CA MET A 454 -20.37 17.96 11.98
C MET A 454 -20.87 18.93 10.90
N ILE A 455 -21.41 20.08 11.29
CA ILE A 455 -21.87 21.15 10.38
C ILE A 455 -21.04 22.44 10.52
N GLY A 456 -19.89 22.33 11.16
CA GLY A 456 -18.99 23.43 11.47
C GLY A 456 -17.98 23.75 10.37
N TRP A 457 -16.77 24.08 10.75
CA TRP A 457 -15.66 24.47 9.87
C TRP A 457 -14.96 23.25 9.28
N ARG A 458 -15.51 22.72 8.19
CA ARG A 458 -15.02 21.54 7.46
C ARG A 458 -15.18 21.72 5.95
N GLY A 459 -14.47 20.92 5.17
CA GLY A 459 -14.55 20.91 3.71
C GLY A 459 -14.24 22.27 3.07
N ALA A 460 -15.00 22.64 2.07
CA ALA A 460 -14.78 23.86 1.27
C ALA A 460 -14.55 25.13 2.10
N SER A 461 -15.32 25.33 3.18
CA SER A 461 -15.21 26.54 4.03
C SER A 461 -13.84 26.67 4.71
N ARG A 462 -13.16 25.57 4.93
CA ARG A 462 -11.82 25.53 5.51
C ARG A 462 -10.77 25.95 4.49
N TYR A 463 -10.86 25.49 3.26
CA TYR A 463 -9.81 25.61 2.25
C TYR A 463 -9.52 27.05 1.81
N TYR A 464 -10.50 27.91 1.78
CA TYR A 464 -10.32 29.32 1.42
C TYR A 464 -10.19 30.25 2.63
N SER A 465 -10.36 29.75 3.85
CA SER A 465 -10.23 30.60 5.05
C SER A 465 -8.78 31.02 5.27
N ASP A 466 -8.58 32.26 5.75
CA ASP A 466 -7.24 32.80 6.04
C ASP A 466 -6.46 31.93 7.04
N ASP A 467 -7.17 31.25 7.94
CA ASP A 467 -6.58 30.36 8.94
C ASP A 467 -6.07 29.02 8.37
N TYR A 468 -6.56 28.58 7.21
CA TYR A 468 -6.22 27.23 6.71
C TYR A 468 -5.74 27.20 5.26
N ARG A 469 -5.94 28.24 4.46
CA ARG A 469 -5.63 28.24 3.01
C ARG A 469 -4.21 27.80 2.68
N GLU A 470 -3.21 28.17 3.51
CA GLU A 470 -1.82 27.76 3.28
C GLU A 470 -1.61 26.25 3.53
N ALA A 471 -2.38 25.65 4.44
CA ALA A 471 -2.40 24.20 4.63
C ALA A 471 -3.06 23.49 3.45
N PHE A 472 -4.20 23.99 2.95
CA PHE A 472 -4.85 23.44 1.76
C PHE A 472 -3.97 23.51 0.50
N LYS A 473 -3.14 24.52 0.38
CA LYS A 473 -2.14 24.58 -0.72
C LYS A 473 -1.16 23.42 -0.70
N LEU A 474 -0.90 22.79 0.44
CA LEU A 474 -0.05 21.59 0.50
C LEU A 474 -0.75 20.38 -0.17
N GLU A 475 -2.06 20.22 0.03
CA GLU A 475 -2.86 19.20 -0.66
C GLU A 475 -2.83 19.44 -2.18
N CYS A 476 -3.07 20.68 -2.63
CA CYS A 476 -2.97 21.04 -4.05
C CYS A 476 -1.59 20.75 -4.66
N LYS A 477 -0.49 21.03 -3.93
CA LYS A 477 0.88 20.71 -4.37
C LYS A 477 1.09 19.19 -4.49
N ALA A 478 0.50 18.37 -3.61
CA ALA A 478 0.57 16.92 -3.71
C ALA A 478 -0.10 16.43 -5.01
N PHE A 479 -1.27 16.94 -5.38
CA PHE A 479 -1.91 16.64 -6.67
C PHE A 479 -1.05 17.03 -7.86
N LEU A 480 -0.47 18.23 -7.84
CA LEU A 480 0.43 18.69 -8.91
C LEU A 480 1.63 17.77 -9.06
N LYS A 481 2.23 17.36 -7.95
CA LYS A 481 3.35 16.41 -7.95
C LYS A 481 2.96 15.07 -8.58
N VAL A 482 1.82 14.50 -8.17
CA VAL A 482 1.32 13.22 -8.71
C VAL A 482 1.05 13.32 -10.21
N ARG A 483 0.37 14.38 -10.66
CA ARG A 483 -0.05 14.50 -12.05
C ARG A 483 1.05 14.96 -12.99
N ASN A 484 1.83 15.97 -12.59
CA ASN A 484 2.78 16.65 -13.47
C ASN A 484 4.19 16.07 -13.35
N GLU A 485 4.67 15.74 -12.14
CA GLU A 485 6.01 15.19 -11.94
C GLU A 485 6.02 13.66 -12.09
N MET A 486 5.02 12.98 -11.52
CA MET A 486 4.94 11.51 -11.55
C MET A 486 4.17 10.98 -12.79
N GLY A 487 3.48 11.84 -13.54
CA GLY A 487 2.75 11.48 -14.75
C GLY A 487 1.51 10.62 -14.54
N ILE A 488 0.96 10.56 -13.34
CA ILE A 488 -0.22 9.74 -12.99
C ILE A 488 -1.47 10.60 -13.18
N THR A 489 -1.93 10.72 -14.42
CA THR A 489 -2.95 11.67 -14.83
C THR A 489 -4.40 11.21 -14.65
N ASN A 490 -4.64 9.93 -14.33
CA ASN A 490 -5.97 9.39 -14.04
C ASN A 490 -6.53 9.80 -12.68
N VAL A 491 -5.72 10.47 -11.84
CA VAL A 491 -6.14 11.02 -10.56
C VAL A 491 -6.93 12.31 -10.78
N LYS A 492 -8.12 12.39 -10.15
CA LYS A 492 -9.06 13.53 -10.16
C LYS A 492 -9.29 13.98 -8.72
N ALA A 493 -9.59 15.26 -8.51
CA ALA A 493 -9.90 15.77 -7.18
C ALA A 493 -11.40 15.94 -6.96
N MET A 494 -11.83 15.86 -5.70
CA MET A 494 -13.21 16.11 -5.29
C MET A 494 -13.26 17.03 -4.08
N VAL A 495 -14.08 18.08 -4.17
CA VAL A 495 -14.32 19.05 -3.08
C VAL A 495 -15.47 18.56 -2.21
N PRO A 496 -15.23 18.25 -0.91
CA PRO A 496 -16.28 17.88 0.02
C PRO A 496 -16.96 19.11 0.63
N PHE A 497 -18.15 18.91 1.13
CA PHE A 497 -18.92 19.82 1.97
C PHE A 497 -18.93 21.27 1.46
N CYS A 498 -19.20 21.43 0.17
CA CYS A 498 -19.29 22.73 -0.52
C CYS A 498 -20.71 23.27 -0.45
N ARG A 499 -20.98 24.26 0.42
CA ARG A 499 -22.31 24.74 0.76
C ARG A 499 -22.91 25.70 -0.26
N SER A 500 -22.05 26.42 -0.98
CA SER A 500 -22.50 27.47 -1.88
C SER A 500 -21.62 27.59 -3.14
N LEU A 501 -22.17 28.26 -4.16
CA LEU A 501 -21.42 28.57 -5.39
C LEU A 501 -20.24 29.52 -5.13
N GLU A 502 -20.35 30.38 -4.11
CA GLU A 502 -19.28 31.27 -3.71
C GLU A 502 -18.10 30.48 -3.10
N GLU A 503 -18.38 29.51 -2.20
CA GLU A 503 -17.35 28.59 -1.69
C GLU A 503 -16.65 27.85 -2.81
N ALA A 504 -17.41 27.31 -3.78
CA ALA A 504 -16.87 26.60 -4.93
C ALA A 504 -15.88 27.47 -5.74
N ARG A 505 -16.20 28.75 -5.97
CA ARG A 505 -15.31 29.68 -6.68
C ARG A 505 -14.06 29.99 -5.86
N LYS A 506 -14.21 30.32 -4.57
CA LYS A 506 -13.07 30.62 -3.67
C LYS A 506 -12.10 29.44 -3.54
N VAL A 507 -12.60 28.21 -3.44
CA VAL A 507 -11.73 27.01 -3.42
C VAL A 507 -10.93 26.89 -4.71
N GLN A 508 -11.59 27.05 -5.87
CA GLN A 508 -10.89 27.00 -7.17
C GLN A 508 -9.89 28.15 -7.36
N GLU A 509 -10.13 29.32 -6.78
CA GLU A 509 -9.17 30.43 -6.75
C GLU A 509 -7.91 30.04 -5.97
N VAL A 510 -8.04 29.46 -4.77
CA VAL A 510 -6.89 28.99 -3.97
C VAL A 510 -6.14 27.84 -4.69
N MET A 511 -6.85 26.93 -5.33
CA MET A 511 -6.22 25.89 -6.16
C MET A 511 -5.42 26.51 -7.31
N ALA A 512 -5.99 27.51 -8.00
CA ALA A 512 -5.35 28.19 -9.12
C ALA A 512 -4.08 28.97 -8.70
N GLU A 513 -4.03 29.50 -7.48
CA GLU A 513 -2.83 30.13 -6.92
C GLU A 513 -1.62 29.17 -6.84
N THR A 514 -1.88 27.87 -6.63
CA THR A 514 -0.83 26.85 -6.63
C THR A 514 -0.48 26.33 -8.03
N GLY A 515 -1.27 26.66 -9.04
CA GLY A 515 -1.18 26.12 -10.39
C GLY A 515 -2.08 24.90 -10.67
N LEU A 516 -2.87 24.45 -9.69
CA LEU A 516 -3.84 23.35 -9.89
C LEU A 516 -5.15 23.91 -10.44
N ARG A 517 -5.39 23.79 -11.74
CA ARG A 517 -6.54 24.39 -12.42
C ARG A 517 -7.39 23.36 -13.14
N ARG A 518 -8.69 23.44 -12.95
CA ARG A 518 -9.68 22.64 -13.68
C ARG A 518 -9.48 22.78 -15.19
N GLY A 519 -9.50 21.65 -15.90
CA GLY A 519 -9.33 21.56 -17.36
C GLY A 519 -7.87 21.56 -17.84
N GLU A 520 -6.91 22.05 -17.06
CA GLU A 520 -5.49 22.02 -17.44
C GLU A 520 -4.93 20.57 -17.38
N ASN A 521 -4.22 20.16 -18.40
CA ASN A 521 -3.65 18.79 -18.53
C ASN A 521 -4.69 17.67 -18.28
N GLY A 522 -5.98 17.90 -18.65
CA GLY A 522 -7.04 16.94 -18.42
C GLY A 522 -7.43 16.75 -16.96
N PHE A 523 -7.14 17.72 -16.09
CA PHE A 523 -7.53 17.67 -14.69
C PHE A 523 -9.02 17.94 -14.56
N GLU A 524 -9.76 16.96 -14.04
CA GLU A 524 -11.19 17.08 -13.72
C GLU A 524 -11.37 17.34 -12.22
N LEU A 525 -12.27 18.24 -11.89
CA LEU A 525 -12.65 18.59 -10.53
C LEU A 525 -14.11 18.17 -10.26
N TYR A 526 -14.29 17.35 -9.25
CA TYR A 526 -15.60 16.87 -8.79
C TYR A 526 -16.08 17.66 -7.56
N VAL A 527 -17.38 17.68 -7.33
CA VAL A 527 -17.97 18.11 -6.07
C VAL A 527 -18.72 16.95 -5.43
N MET A 528 -18.63 16.84 -4.11
CA MET A 528 -19.46 15.92 -3.35
C MET A 528 -20.86 16.55 -3.17
N VAL A 529 -21.88 15.90 -3.74
CA VAL A 529 -23.28 16.28 -3.59
C VAL A 529 -23.80 15.62 -2.31
N GLU A 530 -23.67 16.32 -1.21
CA GLU A 530 -23.97 15.79 0.13
C GLU A 530 -24.72 16.79 1.02
N ILE A 531 -25.05 17.96 0.47
CA ILE A 531 -25.83 19.01 1.12
C ILE A 531 -27.07 19.28 0.25
N PRO A 532 -28.28 19.39 0.79
CA PRO A 532 -29.48 19.68 -0.01
C PRO A 532 -29.33 20.87 -0.93
N ALA A 533 -28.55 21.91 -0.54
CA ALA A 533 -28.26 23.08 -1.37
C ALA A 533 -27.55 22.70 -2.69
N ASN A 534 -26.72 21.66 -2.71
CA ASN A 534 -26.07 21.19 -3.94
C ASN A 534 -27.08 20.68 -4.96
N VAL A 535 -28.16 20.05 -4.50
CA VAL A 535 -29.22 19.52 -5.36
C VAL A 535 -30.12 20.65 -5.85
N ILE A 536 -30.50 21.60 -4.96
CA ILE A 536 -31.33 22.74 -5.29
C ILE A 536 -30.67 23.63 -6.36
N LEU A 537 -29.33 23.79 -6.28
CA LEU A 537 -28.54 24.59 -7.22
C LEU A 537 -27.70 23.71 -8.18
N ALA A 538 -28.11 22.48 -8.44
CA ALA A 538 -27.33 21.51 -9.22
C ALA A 538 -26.97 22.03 -10.62
N GLU A 539 -27.84 22.78 -11.29
CA GLU A 539 -27.53 23.35 -12.60
C GLU A 539 -26.34 24.31 -12.55
N GLN A 540 -26.28 25.16 -11.53
CA GLN A 540 -25.20 26.13 -11.36
C GLN A 540 -23.90 25.43 -10.89
N PHE A 541 -24.00 24.41 -10.01
CA PHE A 541 -22.85 23.60 -9.65
C PHE A 541 -22.26 22.84 -10.86
N ALA A 542 -23.10 22.40 -11.80
CA ALA A 542 -22.67 21.75 -13.04
C ALA A 542 -21.81 22.65 -13.94
N GLU A 543 -21.89 23.96 -13.82
CA GLU A 543 -21.02 24.90 -14.55
C GLU A 543 -19.61 24.98 -13.93
N LEU A 544 -19.49 24.70 -12.62
CA LEU A 544 -18.27 24.85 -11.86
C LEU A 544 -17.47 23.53 -11.71
N PHE A 545 -18.09 22.38 -11.96
CA PHE A 545 -17.49 21.07 -11.75
C PHE A 545 -17.66 20.14 -12.95
N ASP A 546 -16.75 19.18 -13.13
CA ASP A 546 -16.75 18.18 -14.21
C ASP A 546 -17.54 16.92 -13.85
N GLY A 547 -17.81 16.74 -12.57
CA GLY A 547 -18.52 15.58 -12.06
C GLY A 547 -19.13 15.80 -10.68
N PHE A 548 -20.18 15.05 -10.42
CA PHE A 548 -20.88 14.98 -9.16
C PHE A 548 -20.66 13.61 -8.52
N SER A 549 -20.36 13.57 -7.24
CA SER A 549 -20.31 12.34 -6.45
C SER A 549 -21.27 12.48 -5.28
N ILE A 550 -22.32 11.69 -5.25
CA ILE A 550 -23.35 11.78 -4.21
C ILE A 550 -22.81 11.13 -2.94
N GLY A 551 -22.66 11.93 -1.87
CA GLY A 551 -22.34 11.48 -0.52
C GLY A 551 -23.62 11.20 0.25
N SER A 552 -24.20 9.99 0.10
CA SER A 552 -25.51 9.68 0.66
C SER A 552 -25.58 9.80 2.17
N ASN A 553 -24.47 9.57 2.88
CA ASN A 553 -24.44 9.65 4.33
C ASN A 553 -24.73 11.05 4.86
N ASP A 554 -23.97 12.06 4.43
CA ASP A 554 -24.19 13.45 4.86
C ASP A 554 -25.44 14.04 4.21
N LEU A 555 -25.77 13.64 2.97
CA LEU A 555 -27.04 14.06 2.33
C LEU A 555 -28.25 13.59 3.16
N THR A 556 -28.25 12.35 3.64
CA THR A 556 -29.32 11.82 4.50
C THR A 556 -29.38 12.58 5.82
N GLN A 557 -28.24 12.73 6.49
CA GLN A 557 -28.13 13.44 7.75
C GLN A 557 -28.71 14.87 7.66
N LEU A 558 -28.32 15.61 6.63
CA LEU A 558 -28.73 17.00 6.47
C LEU A 558 -30.16 17.16 5.93
N THR A 559 -30.63 16.18 5.14
CA THR A 559 -32.02 16.16 4.66
C THR A 559 -33.02 15.91 5.80
N LEU A 560 -32.67 14.93 6.67
CA LEU A 560 -33.54 14.54 7.79
C LEU A 560 -33.27 15.37 9.06
N GLY A 561 -32.22 16.19 9.08
CA GLY A 561 -31.83 16.98 10.26
C GLY A 561 -31.44 16.10 11.46
N VAL A 562 -30.78 14.98 11.22
CA VAL A 562 -30.40 14.00 12.24
C VAL A 562 -28.90 13.82 12.29
N ASP A 563 -28.32 13.78 13.48
CA ASP A 563 -26.91 13.39 13.68
C ASP A 563 -26.82 11.87 13.72
N ARG A 564 -26.17 11.27 12.71
CA ARG A 564 -26.01 9.80 12.58
C ARG A 564 -25.19 9.16 13.70
N ASP A 565 -24.32 9.96 14.33
CA ASP A 565 -23.45 9.49 15.42
C ASP A 565 -24.15 9.57 16.78
N ASN A 566 -25.36 10.15 16.84
CA ASN A 566 -26.16 10.26 18.05
C ASN A 566 -27.08 9.04 18.23
N HIS A 567 -26.72 8.12 19.12
CA HIS A 567 -27.45 6.88 19.36
C HIS A 567 -28.94 7.06 19.69
N THR A 568 -29.33 8.19 20.31
CA THR A 568 -30.72 8.46 20.70
C THR A 568 -31.63 8.63 19.49
N VAL A 569 -31.12 9.26 18.43
CA VAL A 569 -31.90 9.60 17.21
C VAL A 569 -31.46 8.77 16.00
N ALA A 570 -30.51 7.82 16.15
CA ALA A 570 -30.02 6.99 15.06
C ALA A 570 -31.13 6.23 14.33
N HIS A 571 -32.23 5.90 15.01
CA HIS A 571 -33.40 5.24 14.42
C HIS A 571 -34.14 6.09 13.36
N VAL A 572 -33.92 7.41 13.34
CA VAL A 572 -34.48 8.33 12.34
C VAL A 572 -33.61 8.39 11.07
N TYR A 573 -32.33 8.00 11.20
CA TYR A 573 -31.40 7.99 10.08
C TYR A 573 -31.70 6.81 9.16
N ASP A 574 -32.20 7.09 7.96
CA ASP A 574 -32.52 6.08 6.95
C ASP A 574 -32.16 6.62 5.54
N GLU A 575 -31.13 6.06 4.93
CA GLU A 575 -30.72 6.39 3.56
C GLU A 575 -31.78 6.02 2.51
N ASN A 576 -32.69 5.07 2.82
CA ASN A 576 -33.82 4.69 1.97
C ASN A 576 -35.01 5.65 2.07
N ASN A 577 -34.94 6.70 2.90
CA ASN A 577 -36.03 7.66 3.04
C ASN A 577 -36.38 8.33 1.70
N GLU A 578 -37.67 8.48 1.43
CA GLU A 578 -38.15 9.01 0.14
C GLU A 578 -37.67 10.45 -0.12
N ALA A 579 -37.51 11.28 0.91
CA ALA A 579 -36.96 12.63 0.76
C ALA A 579 -35.53 12.59 0.21
N VAL A 580 -34.71 11.68 0.68
CA VAL A 580 -33.33 11.47 0.20
C VAL A 580 -33.34 10.97 -1.26
N LYS A 581 -34.19 9.99 -1.56
CA LYS A 581 -34.35 9.46 -2.93
C LYS A 581 -34.83 10.51 -3.93
N VAL A 582 -35.72 11.44 -3.53
CA VAL A 582 -36.15 12.55 -4.35
C VAL A 582 -34.98 13.46 -4.70
N LEU A 583 -34.11 13.80 -3.73
CA LEU A 583 -32.92 14.61 -3.98
C LEU A 583 -31.94 13.91 -4.90
N ILE A 584 -31.72 12.61 -4.71
CA ILE A 584 -30.84 11.82 -5.58
C ILE A 584 -31.35 11.80 -7.03
N ARG A 585 -32.66 11.52 -7.25
CA ARG A 585 -33.26 11.54 -8.60
C ARG A 585 -33.07 12.91 -9.27
N GLU A 586 -33.29 13.99 -8.53
CA GLU A 586 -33.11 15.33 -9.05
C GLU A 586 -31.66 15.63 -9.42
N ALA A 587 -30.69 15.27 -8.57
CA ALA A 587 -29.28 15.43 -8.86
C ALA A 587 -28.87 14.65 -10.13
N VAL A 588 -29.34 13.40 -10.29
CA VAL A 588 -29.07 12.59 -11.49
C VAL A 588 -29.72 13.22 -12.72
N ARG A 589 -30.97 13.64 -12.62
CA ARG A 589 -31.70 14.29 -13.72
C ARG A 589 -30.97 15.53 -14.25
N VAL A 590 -30.54 16.40 -13.33
CA VAL A 590 -29.83 17.65 -13.70
C VAL A 590 -28.45 17.33 -14.30
N ALA A 591 -27.68 16.44 -13.68
CA ALA A 591 -26.36 16.06 -14.19
C ALA A 591 -26.46 15.52 -15.63
N LYS A 592 -27.41 14.63 -15.89
CA LYS A 592 -27.66 14.10 -17.24
C LYS A 592 -28.05 15.19 -18.23
N ALA A 593 -28.93 16.10 -17.84
CA ALA A 593 -29.35 17.21 -18.70
C ALA A 593 -28.21 18.18 -19.04
N LYS A 594 -27.26 18.35 -18.11
CA LYS A 594 -26.05 19.19 -18.29
C LYS A 594 -24.86 18.47 -18.88
N GLY A 595 -24.91 17.14 -19.07
CA GLY A 595 -23.80 16.33 -19.56
C GLY A 595 -22.64 16.20 -18.56
N VAL A 596 -22.91 16.37 -17.25
CA VAL A 596 -21.95 16.21 -16.17
C VAL A 596 -22.00 14.77 -15.67
N LYS A 597 -20.84 14.17 -15.41
CA LYS A 597 -20.73 12.82 -14.84
C LYS A 597 -21.33 12.78 -13.45
N ILE A 598 -22.06 11.72 -13.12
CA ILE A 598 -22.62 11.55 -11.77
C ILE A 598 -22.47 10.13 -11.26
N GLY A 599 -21.90 10.00 -10.06
CA GLY A 599 -21.77 8.76 -9.33
C GLY A 599 -22.26 8.89 -7.89
N LEU A 600 -22.35 7.76 -7.20
CA LEU A 600 -22.60 7.71 -5.76
C LEU A 600 -21.44 7.00 -5.06
N CYS A 601 -20.96 7.57 -3.96
CA CYS A 601 -19.86 7.02 -3.17
C CYS A 601 -20.22 6.77 -1.70
N GLY A 602 -21.48 6.96 -1.32
CA GLY A 602 -21.95 6.61 0.02
C GLY A 602 -22.04 5.10 0.28
N GLN A 603 -22.31 4.72 1.52
CA GLN A 603 -22.31 3.33 1.95
C GLN A 603 -23.59 2.56 1.55
N ALA A 604 -24.70 3.25 1.34
CA ALA A 604 -26.02 2.65 1.13
C ALA A 604 -26.07 1.53 0.06
N PRO A 605 -25.41 1.63 -1.11
CA PRO A 605 -25.45 0.55 -2.10
C PRO A 605 -24.74 -0.72 -1.66
N SER A 606 -23.74 -0.61 -0.78
CA SER A 606 -23.04 -1.77 -0.20
C SER A 606 -23.90 -2.49 0.84
N ASP A 607 -24.67 -1.73 1.61
CA ASP A 607 -25.48 -2.27 2.71
C ASP A 607 -26.88 -2.71 2.26
N TYR A 608 -27.45 -2.02 1.26
CA TYR A 608 -28.84 -2.23 0.80
C TYR A 608 -28.91 -2.51 -0.71
N PRO A 609 -29.05 -3.76 -1.16
CA PRO A 609 -29.15 -4.11 -2.59
C PRO A 609 -30.28 -3.39 -3.34
N GLN A 610 -31.42 -3.13 -2.66
CA GLN A 610 -32.53 -2.35 -3.24
C GLN A 610 -32.17 -0.91 -3.55
N PHE A 611 -31.23 -0.34 -2.79
CA PHE A 611 -30.74 1.02 -3.04
C PHE A 611 -29.86 1.05 -4.29
N ALA A 612 -29.01 0.06 -4.49
CA ALA A 612 -28.21 -0.08 -5.71
C ALA A 612 -29.11 -0.21 -6.96
N ARG A 613 -30.21 -0.99 -6.90
CA ARG A 613 -31.23 -1.09 -7.97
C ARG A 613 -31.86 0.27 -8.26
N PHE A 614 -32.31 0.98 -7.23
CA PHE A 614 -32.88 2.32 -7.38
C PHE A 614 -31.92 3.28 -8.13
N LEU A 615 -30.63 3.22 -7.84
CA LEU A 615 -29.62 4.04 -8.54
C LEU A 615 -29.54 3.70 -10.04
N VAL A 616 -29.52 2.41 -10.39
CA VAL A 616 -29.55 1.97 -11.79
C VAL A 616 -30.82 2.41 -12.50
N GLU A 617 -31.99 2.30 -11.85
CA GLU A 617 -33.27 2.77 -12.39
C GLU A 617 -33.28 4.28 -12.67
N THR A 618 -32.60 5.08 -11.83
CA THR A 618 -32.45 6.54 -12.05
C THR A 618 -31.49 6.88 -13.19
N GLY A 619 -30.70 5.91 -13.67
CA GLY A 619 -29.72 6.11 -14.74
C GLY A 619 -28.41 6.73 -14.30
N ILE A 620 -27.96 6.47 -13.08
CA ILE A 620 -26.64 6.92 -12.56
C ILE A 620 -25.49 6.37 -13.42
N ASP A 621 -24.37 7.09 -13.53
CA ASP A 621 -23.22 6.65 -14.33
C ASP A 621 -22.34 5.62 -13.61
N SER A 622 -22.18 5.79 -12.30
CA SER A 622 -21.31 4.91 -11.50
C SER A 622 -21.80 4.74 -10.07
N ILE A 623 -21.47 3.59 -9.50
CA ILE A 623 -21.74 3.26 -8.10
C ILE A 623 -20.41 2.81 -7.49
N SER A 624 -20.01 3.47 -6.41
CA SER A 624 -18.79 3.10 -5.68
C SER A 624 -19.14 2.27 -4.44
N LEU A 625 -18.45 1.17 -4.27
CA LEU A 625 -18.73 0.14 -3.30
C LEU A 625 -17.50 -0.16 -2.44
N ALA A 626 -17.73 -0.69 -1.26
CA ALA A 626 -16.68 -1.33 -0.50
C ALA A 626 -16.12 -2.54 -1.28
N PRO A 627 -14.80 -2.81 -1.23
CA PRO A 627 -14.18 -3.88 -2.03
C PRO A 627 -14.80 -5.27 -1.82
N ASP A 628 -15.25 -5.58 -0.60
CA ASP A 628 -15.88 -6.84 -0.22
C ASP A 628 -17.30 -7.05 -0.82
N THR A 629 -17.98 -5.97 -1.20
CA THR A 629 -19.35 -6.03 -1.75
C THR A 629 -19.40 -5.92 -3.27
N ILE A 630 -18.30 -5.48 -3.92
CA ILE A 630 -18.32 -5.11 -5.34
C ILE A 630 -18.71 -6.26 -6.27
N ILE A 631 -18.21 -7.47 -6.04
CA ILE A 631 -18.47 -8.61 -6.93
C ILE A 631 -19.94 -9.03 -6.84
N LYS A 632 -20.45 -9.18 -5.62
CA LYS A 632 -21.86 -9.54 -5.39
C LYS A 632 -22.80 -8.51 -6.02
N THR A 633 -22.51 -7.23 -5.78
CA THR A 633 -23.34 -6.14 -6.30
C THR A 633 -23.24 -6.06 -7.84
N THR A 634 -22.07 -6.31 -8.42
CA THR A 634 -21.90 -6.40 -9.89
C THR A 634 -22.82 -7.44 -10.50
N ILE A 635 -22.88 -8.65 -9.93
CA ILE A 635 -23.77 -9.73 -10.40
C ILE A 635 -25.24 -9.33 -10.28
N ASP A 636 -25.65 -8.75 -9.15
CA ASP A 636 -27.04 -8.37 -8.91
C ASP A 636 -27.49 -7.22 -9.81
N LEU A 637 -26.62 -6.24 -10.07
CA LEU A 637 -26.93 -5.12 -10.94
C LEU A 637 -26.96 -5.49 -12.42
N LYS A 638 -26.10 -6.42 -12.87
CA LYS A 638 -26.18 -6.96 -14.23
C LYS A 638 -27.57 -7.57 -14.51
N LYS A 639 -28.08 -8.39 -13.60
CA LYS A 639 -29.44 -8.96 -13.69
C LYS A 639 -30.52 -7.87 -13.66
N THR A 640 -30.31 -6.82 -12.88
CA THR A 640 -31.25 -5.70 -12.80
C THR A 640 -31.32 -4.96 -14.13
N GLU A 641 -30.19 -4.63 -14.75
CA GLU A 641 -30.15 -3.97 -16.06
C GLU A 641 -30.78 -4.82 -17.15
N GLU A 642 -30.55 -6.13 -17.18
CA GLU A 642 -31.20 -7.05 -18.09
C GLU A 642 -32.73 -7.04 -17.94
N SER A 643 -33.22 -7.00 -16.69
CA SER A 643 -34.65 -6.90 -16.41
C SER A 643 -35.27 -5.58 -16.88
N LEU A 644 -34.46 -4.53 -17.00
CA LEU A 644 -34.85 -3.21 -17.52
C LEU A 644 -34.66 -3.08 -19.04
N GLY A 645 -34.16 -4.14 -19.71
CA GLY A 645 -33.86 -4.13 -21.14
C GLY A 645 -32.65 -3.31 -21.53
N ARG A 646 -31.68 -3.20 -20.62
CA ARG A 646 -30.41 -2.46 -20.79
C ARG A 646 -29.21 -3.38 -20.90
#